data_72185be2d1523b6025cec2b203962f44
#
_entry.id   72185be2d1523b6025cec2b203962f44
#
_cell.length_a   1.000
_cell.length_b   1.000
_cell.length_c   1.000
_cell.angle_alpha   90.00
_cell.angle_beta   90.00
_cell.angle_gamma   90.00
#
_symmetry.space_group_name_H-M   'P 1'
#
loop_
_entity.id
_entity.type
_entity.pdbx_description
1 polymer ?
#
loop_
_entity_poly.entity_id
_entity_poly.type
_entity_poly.pdbx_seq_one_letter_code
_entity_poly.pdbx_strand_id
1 'polypeptide(L)'
;MSGVAWPGAARRPSATTREATPMGSYSDSYRHSLADPTGFWLDAAKAIDWTRPPTRALDDTDAPLYRWFPDGELNTSFNALDRHVAAGRAGQTALIWDSAVTGARRGYTYQELRDEVARCAGALRGLGVERGDRVVVYMPMVPEAAIAMLACARLGAVHSVVFGGFAPRELAARIEDARPKVIVAASCGIEPSRVVEYLPIIDAALETTAHQPETVVVLQREAAPATLRRPRDVDWHELMADAAPAEPVPVSATDPLYILYTSGTTGKPKGVVRDTGGHAVALAWSMGAIYGVRPGDVWWTASDVGWVVGHSYIVYAPLLIGATTVLYEGKPVGTPDAGAFWRVIAEHRVTALFTAPTALRAIKRVDPEARELAGYDLSTFRTLFLAGERLDPETYHWAREKLGTPVVDHWWQTETGWPVAANPRGLEPLPVKPGSVSVPVPGYDVRVLDQAGAPLPAGQEGAIAIRLPLPPGTLPTLWGDDARYVEGYLSRYEGYYLTGDSGYLDEDGYLFVMGRTDDVINVAGHRLSTGSMEGVLAGHPAVAECAVIGVRDELKGQLPRGLVVLKAGVEVDEAVLREELIAAVRREIGPVAAFRQVSVVDALPKTRSGKILRKTMRGIAEGRDEPVPSTIEDPSVLDALRPVLRDEGV
;
A
#
# COMPACT_ATOMS: atom_id res chain seq x y z
N MET A 1 -35.17 5.19 -22.45
CA MET A 1 -33.95 5.23 -21.62
C MET A 1 -34.10 6.40 -20.67
N SER A 2 -34.54 6.14 -19.43
CA SER A 2 -34.79 7.17 -18.43
C SER A 2 -33.46 7.53 -17.77
N GLY A 3 -32.97 8.76 -18.02
CA GLY A 3 -31.78 9.29 -17.36
C GLY A 3 -32.04 9.42 -15.86
N VAL A 4 -31.24 8.74 -15.06
CA VAL A 4 -31.24 8.88 -13.59
C VAL A 4 -30.57 10.24 -13.31
N ALA A 5 -31.35 11.21 -12.84
CA ALA A 5 -30.82 12.50 -12.43
C ALA A 5 -30.10 12.37 -11.07
N TRP A 6 -28.85 12.79 -11.02
CA TRP A 6 -28.12 12.97 -9.78
C TRP A 6 -28.74 14.11 -8.96
N PRO A 7 -28.82 14.05 -7.62
CA PRO A 7 -29.44 15.06 -6.76
C PRO A 7 -28.57 16.33 -6.63
N GLY A 8 -28.16 16.94 -7.74
CA GLY A 8 -27.32 18.13 -7.75
C GLY A 8 -27.92 19.38 -8.39
N ALA A 9 -29.14 19.32 -8.95
CA ALA A 9 -29.75 20.44 -9.67
C ALA A 9 -30.69 21.34 -8.83
N ALA A 10 -30.91 21.03 -7.55
CA ALA A 10 -31.64 21.94 -6.67
C ALA A 10 -30.68 22.97 -6.07
N ARG A 11 -30.87 24.26 -6.39
CA ARG A 11 -30.17 25.38 -5.75
C ARG A 11 -30.26 25.22 -4.23
N ARG A 12 -29.18 24.77 -3.60
CA ARG A 12 -28.98 24.86 -2.15
C ARG A 12 -28.76 26.33 -1.79
N PRO A 13 -29.28 26.82 -0.65
CA PRO A 13 -28.96 28.15 -0.16
C PRO A 13 -27.44 28.25 0.04
N SER A 14 -26.91 29.47 -0.17
CA SER A 14 -25.50 29.85 -0.10
C SER A 14 -24.74 29.06 0.98
N ALA A 15 -23.62 28.48 0.58
CA ALA A 15 -22.71 27.75 1.47
C ALA A 15 -22.27 28.66 2.62
N THR A 16 -23.01 28.60 3.72
CA THR A 16 -22.41 28.81 5.03
C THR A 16 -21.39 27.68 5.16
N THR A 17 -20.13 28.05 5.26
CA THR A 17 -19.04 27.18 5.69
C THR A 17 -19.56 26.39 6.88
N ARG A 18 -19.91 25.11 6.66
CA ARG A 18 -20.11 24.19 7.77
C ARG A 18 -18.76 24.12 8.47
N GLU A 19 -18.65 24.80 9.59
CA GLU A 19 -17.57 24.55 10.54
C GLU A 19 -17.59 23.04 10.78
N ALA A 20 -16.48 22.38 10.48
CA ALA A 20 -16.31 20.96 10.77
C ALA A 20 -16.60 20.82 12.27
N THR A 21 -17.62 20.03 12.61
CA THR A 21 -17.89 19.64 13.99
C THR A 21 -16.55 19.14 14.56
N PRO A 22 -16.05 19.70 15.70
CA PRO A 22 -14.80 19.24 16.26
C PRO A 22 -14.91 17.74 16.48
N MET A 23 -14.07 16.96 15.79
CA MET A 23 -13.99 15.53 16.02
C MET A 23 -13.57 15.37 17.47
N GLY A 24 -14.26 14.51 18.22
CA GLY A 24 -13.95 14.24 19.63
C GLY A 24 -12.53 13.72 19.80
N SER A 25 -12.11 13.53 21.06
CA SER A 25 -10.78 12.95 21.35
C SER A 25 -10.66 11.56 20.70
N TYR A 26 -9.42 11.09 20.49
CA TYR A 26 -9.19 9.73 20.02
C TYR A 26 -9.94 8.70 20.88
N SER A 27 -9.82 8.79 22.20
CA SER A 27 -10.45 7.85 23.13
C SER A 27 -11.98 7.80 23.01
N ASP A 28 -12.63 8.94 22.78
CA ASP A 28 -14.08 9.00 22.61
C ASP A 28 -14.50 8.39 21.27
N SER A 29 -13.81 8.73 20.18
CA SER A 29 -14.05 8.18 18.85
C SER A 29 -13.81 6.67 18.83
N TYR A 30 -12.73 6.20 19.45
CA TYR A 30 -12.40 4.78 19.52
C TYR A 30 -13.46 3.99 20.29
N ARG A 31 -13.84 4.46 21.49
CA ARG A 31 -14.89 3.82 22.29
C ARG A 31 -16.24 3.81 21.57
N HIS A 32 -16.62 4.93 20.94
CA HIS A 32 -17.87 5.00 20.17
C HIS A 32 -17.87 4.00 19.01
N SER A 33 -16.78 3.92 18.24
CA SER A 33 -16.69 3.02 17.09
C SER A 33 -16.80 1.53 17.43
N LEU A 34 -16.42 1.15 18.67
CA LEU A 34 -16.56 -0.24 19.15
C LEU A 34 -17.89 -0.49 19.87
N ALA A 35 -18.45 0.50 20.54
CA ALA A 35 -19.70 0.36 21.27
C ALA A 35 -20.93 0.42 20.35
N ASP A 36 -20.89 1.27 19.34
CA ASP A 36 -21.93 1.43 18.31
C ASP A 36 -21.29 1.56 16.91
N PRO A 37 -20.74 0.49 16.35
CA PRO A 37 -20.13 0.54 15.03
C PRO A 37 -21.12 0.94 13.94
N THR A 38 -22.38 0.59 14.08
CA THR A 38 -23.44 0.93 13.12
C THR A 38 -23.68 2.44 13.06
N GLY A 39 -23.92 3.08 14.20
CA GLY A 39 -24.12 4.53 14.28
C GLY A 39 -22.87 5.29 13.84
N PHE A 40 -21.70 4.86 14.32
CA PHE A 40 -20.42 5.48 13.96
C PHE A 40 -20.18 5.52 12.43
N TRP A 41 -20.37 4.39 11.74
CA TRP A 41 -20.12 4.32 10.30
C TRP A 41 -21.23 4.93 9.46
N LEU A 42 -22.50 4.95 9.92
CA LEU A 42 -23.54 5.76 9.27
C LEU A 42 -23.27 7.26 9.37
N ASP A 43 -22.71 7.73 10.48
CA ASP A 43 -22.28 9.12 10.61
C ASP A 43 -21.10 9.43 9.68
N ALA A 44 -20.10 8.57 9.60
CA ALA A 44 -18.98 8.71 8.66
C ALA A 44 -19.44 8.71 7.20
N ALA A 45 -20.46 7.90 6.86
CA ALA A 45 -21.03 7.81 5.53
C ALA A 45 -21.66 9.13 5.03
N LYS A 46 -22.00 10.07 5.92
CA LYS A 46 -22.51 11.40 5.55
C LYS A 46 -21.48 12.27 4.81
N ALA A 47 -20.20 11.90 4.84
CA ALA A 47 -19.13 12.57 4.09
C ALA A 47 -19.14 12.22 2.60
N ILE A 48 -19.91 11.21 2.18
CA ILE A 48 -20.02 10.73 0.80
C ILE A 48 -21.34 11.20 0.21
N ASP A 49 -21.33 11.57 -1.08
CA ASP A 49 -22.55 11.85 -1.84
C ASP A 49 -23.09 10.55 -2.42
N TRP A 50 -24.26 10.14 -1.93
CA TRP A 50 -24.95 8.92 -2.32
C TRP A 50 -26.04 9.21 -3.34
N THR A 51 -26.19 8.35 -4.34
CA THR A 51 -27.39 8.34 -5.19
C THR A 51 -28.59 7.85 -4.39
N ARG A 52 -28.38 6.80 -3.58
CA ARG A 52 -29.30 6.33 -2.56
C ARG A 52 -28.54 6.17 -1.24
N PRO A 53 -28.79 7.05 -0.24
CA PRO A 53 -28.13 6.96 1.07
C PRO A 53 -28.44 5.63 1.77
N PRO A 54 -27.46 5.01 2.44
CA PRO A 54 -27.71 3.80 3.21
C PRO A 54 -28.55 4.08 4.44
N THR A 55 -29.48 3.20 4.75
CA THR A 55 -30.25 3.17 6.00
C THR A 55 -29.75 2.11 6.96
N ARG A 56 -29.04 1.10 6.44
CA ARG A 56 -28.35 0.06 7.20
C ARG A 56 -26.86 0.20 7.04
N ALA A 57 -26.11 0.19 8.16
CA ALA A 57 -24.66 0.20 8.09
C ALA A 57 -24.08 -1.18 7.78
N LEU A 58 -24.55 -2.21 8.48
CA LEU A 58 -23.99 -3.55 8.44
C LEU A 58 -25.06 -4.59 8.13
N ASP A 59 -24.72 -5.54 7.28
CA ASP A 59 -25.42 -6.80 7.06
C ASP A 59 -24.54 -7.96 7.53
N ASP A 60 -24.99 -8.68 8.54
CA ASP A 60 -24.33 -9.82 9.19
C ASP A 60 -25.07 -11.15 8.97
N THR A 61 -26.06 -11.17 8.06
CA THR A 61 -26.88 -12.36 7.79
C THR A 61 -26.07 -13.54 7.28
N ASP A 62 -24.98 -13.28 6.55
CA ASP A 62 -24.06 -14.27 5.99
C ASP A 62 -22.74 -14.36 6.80
N ALA A 63 -22.75 -14.01 8.11
CA ALA A 63 -21.54 -14.05 8.92
C ALA A 63 -20.78 -15.40 8.77
N PRO A 64 -19.45 -15.40 8.66
CA PRO A 64 -18.54 -14.30 8.87
C PRO A 64 -18.24 -13.41 7.64
N LEU A 65 -19.06 -13.45 6.60
CA LEU A 65 -18.97 -12.60 5.40
C LEU A 65 -19.86 -11.37 5.61
N TYR A 66 -19.29 -10.31 6.13
CA TYR A 66 -20.00 -9.06 6.46
C TYR A 66 -20.07 -8.12 5.26
N ARG A 67 -21.17 -7.36 5.14
CA ARG A 67 -21.34 -6.36 4.07
C ARG A 67 -21.72 -5.02 4.68
N TRP A 68 -20.96 -3.97 4.32
CA TRP A 68 -21.22 -2.61 4.75
C TRP A 68 -22.11 -1.85 3.76
N PHE A 69 -23.07 -1.08 4.30
CA PHE A 69 -24.00 -0.23 3.54
C PHE A 69 -24.80 -0.99 2.46
N PRO A 70 -25.45 -2.12 2.79
CA PRO A 70 -26.01 -3.06 1.80
C PRO A 70 -27.12 -2.46 0.93
N ASP A 71 -27.80 -1.40 1.37
CA ASP A 71 -28.88 -0.72 0.67
C ASP A 71 -28.46 0.63 0.05
N GLY A 72 -27.16 1.01 0.16
CA GLY A 72 -26.62 2.23 -0.40
C GLY A 72 -26.25 2.11 -1.88
N GLU A 73 -26.36 3.23 -2.64
CA GLU A 73 -25.87 3.35 -4.01
C GLU A 73 -25.06 4.64 -4.19
N LEU A 74 -23.93 4.55 -4.88
CA LEU A 74 -23.04 5.68 -5.13
C LEU A 74 -22.24 5.47 -6.43
N ASN A 75 -21.39 6.44 -6.76
CA ASN A 75 -20.30 6.27 -7.72
C ASN A 75 -19.03 6.88 -7.13
N THR A 76 -17.95 6.10 -7.06
CA THR A 76 -16.68 6.56 -6.47
C THR A 76 -16.02 7.65 -7.29
N SER A 77 -16.04 7.57 -8.64
CA SER A 77 -15.48 8.61 -9.51
C SER A 77 -16.24 9.93 -9.37
N PHE A 78 -17.57 9.89 -9.27
CA PHE A 78 -18.39 11.07 -8.96
C PHE A 78 -17.95 11.74 -7.66
N ASN A 79 -17.76 10.94 -6.63
CA ASN A 79 -17.33 11.43 -5.32
C ASN A 79 -15.90 11.96 -5.32
N ALA A 80 -15.02 11.40 -6.15
CA ALA A 80 -13.65 11.85 -6.27
C ALA A 80 -13.51 13.15 -7.09
N LEU A 81 -14.39 13.40 -8.07
CA LEU A 81 -14.20 14.46 -9.05
C LEU A 81 -15.43 15.38 -9.20
N ASP A 82 -16.55 14.85 -9.68
CA ASP A 82 -17.72 15.63 -10.11
C ASP A 82 -18.29 16.50 -8.99
N ARG A 83 -18.44 15.97 -7.78
CA ARG A 83 -18.94 16.72 -6.64
C ARG A 83 -18.08 17.92 -6.27
N HIS A 84 -16.74 17.81 -6.45
CA HIS A 84 -15.82 18.91 -6.17
C HIS A 84 -15.92 20.01 -7.22
N VAL A 85 -16.09 19.64 -8.50
CA VAL A 85 -16.38 20.60 -9.58
C VAL A 85 -17.69 21.32 -9.28
N ALA A 86 -18.76 20.59 -8.92
CA ALA A 86 -20.05 21.16 -8.58
C ALA A 86 -19.99 22.04 -7.30
N ALA A 87 -19.08 21.74 -6.38
CA ALA A 87 -18.85 22.54 -5.17
C ALA A 87 -17.93 23.76 -5.37
N GLY A 88 -17.62 24.12 -6.62
CA GLY A 88 -16.84 25.32 -6.96
C GLY A 88 -15.32 25.14 -6.94
N ARG A 89 -14.82 23.89 -6.89
CA ARG A 89 -13.38 23.57 -6.93
C ARG A 89 -12.85 23.23 -8.31
N ALA A 90 -13.60 23.58 -9.38
CA ALA A 90 -13.25 23.24 -10.76
C ALA A 90 -11.80 23.62 -11.13
N GLY A 91 -11.35 24.82 -10.74
CA GLY A 91 -10.00 25.33 -11.01
C GLY A 91 -8.93 24.91 -9.99
N GLN A 92 -9.28 24.17 -8.92
CA GLN A 92 -8.30 23.67 -7.96
C GLN A 92 -7.53 22.50 -8.59
N THR A 93 -6.21 22.44 -8.37
CA THR A 93 -5.41 21.30 -8.78
C THR A 93 -5.86 20.03 -8.05
N ALA A 94 -6.17 18.98 -8.81
CA ALA A 94 -6.56 17.66 -8.30
C ALA A 94 -5.38 16.70 -8.30
N LEU A 95 -4.60 16.67 -9.40
CA LEU A 95 -3.48 15.78 -9.58
C LEU A 95 -2.28 16.53 -10.15
N ILE A 96 -1.11 16.29 -9.57
CA ILE A 96 0.18 16.74 -10.09
C ILE A 96 0.96 15.51 -10.50
N TRP A 97 1.33 15.40 -11.77
CA TRP A 97 2.28 14.42 -12.24
C TRP A 97 3.67 15.04 -12.32
N ASP A 98 4.64 14.37 -11.73
CA ASP A 98 6.06 14.75 -11.75
C ASP A 98 6.89 13.51 -12.12
N SER A 99 7.43 13.50 -13.34
CA SER A 99 8.29 12.42 -13.83
C SER A 99 9.76 12.84 -13.77
N ALA A 100 10.47 12.35 -12.78
CA ALA A 100 11.91 12.56 -12.68
C ALA A 100 12.71 11.78 -13.74
N VAL A 101 12.12 10.75 -14.33
CA VAL A 101 12.78 9.93 -15.37
C VAL A 101 12.63 10.51 -16.78
N THR A 102 11.61 11.34 -17.03
CA THR A 102 11.43 12.04 -18.31
C THR A 102 11.66 13.54 -18.22
N GLY A 103 11.70 14.09 -17.00
CA GLY A 103 11.72 15.53 -16.76
C GLY A 103 10.37 16.23 -16.99
N ALA A 104 9.33 15.48 -17.35
CA ALA A 104 8.01 16.03 -17.63
C ALA A 104 7.23 16.31 -16.35
N ARG A 105 6.41 17.37 -16.37
CA ARG A 105 5.50 17.74 -15.28
C ARG A 105 4.17 18.20 -15.84
N ARG A 106 3.07 17.80 -15.20
CA ARG A 106 1.73 18.24 -15.59
C ARG A 106 0.80 18.31 -14.38
N GLY A 107 0.11 19.42 -14.24
CA GLY A 107 -1.01 19.57 -13.30
C GLY A 107 -2.34 19.37 -14.02
N TYR A 108 -3.30 18.76 -13.31
CA TYR A 108 -4.68 18.64 -13.72
C TYR A 108 -5.55 19.30 -12.67
N THR A 109 -6.41 20.22 -13.07
CA THR A 109 -7.48 20.71 -12.22
C THR A 109 -8.55 19.64 -12.02
N TYR A 110 -9.44 19.81 -11.02
CA TYR A 110 -10.58 18.90 -10.84
C TYR A 110 -11.45 18.83 -12.09
N GLN A 111 -11.64 19.96 -12.79
CA GLN A 111 -12.38 20.02 -14.05
C GLN A 111 -11.68 19.21 -15.14
N GLU A 112 -10.39 19.46 -15.38
CA GLU A 112 -9.63 18.77 -16.42
C GLU A 112 -9.54 17.26 -16.16
N LEU A 113 -9.25 16.86 -14.91
CA LEU A 113 -9.17 15.45 -14.55
C LEU A 113 -10.52 14.75 -14.71
N ARG A 114 -11.64 15.40 -14.30
CA ARG A 114 -12.98 14.88 -14.52
C ARG A 114 -13.28 14.67 -16.00
N ASP A 115 -12.92 15.63 -16.85
CA ASP A 115 -13.21 15.59 -18.27
C ASP A 115 -12.38 14.48 -18.97
N GLU A 116 -11.11 14.31 -18.60
CA GLU A 116 -10.28 13.21 -19.09
C GLU A 116 -10.81 11.84 -18.63
N VAL A 117 -11.21 11.73 -17.37
CA VAL A 117 -11.82 10.50 -16.82
C VAL A 117 -13.15 10.17 -17.49
N ALA A 118 -14.00 11.17 -17.72
CA ALA A 118 -15.28 10.97 -18.40
C ALA A 118 -15.10 10.53 -19.85
N ARG A 119 -14.08 11.09 -20.56
CA ARG A 119 -13.73 10.70 -21.92
C ARG A 119 -13.16 9.27 -21.96
N CYS A 120 -12.24 8.94 -21.04
CA CYS A 120 -11.68 7.58 -20.92
C CYS A 120 -12.78 6.54 -20.61
N ALA A 121 -13.71 6.87 -19.74
CA ALA A 121 -14.88 6.03 -19.46
C ALA A 121 -15.75 5.82 -20.71
N GLY A 122 -15.95 6.88 -21.51
CA GLY A 122 -16.65 6.78 -22.79
C GLY A 122 -15.92 5.89 -23.80
N ALA A 123 -14.58 6.01 -23.86
CA ALA A 123 -13.72 5.17 -24.69
C ALA A 123 -13.83 3.68 -24.30
N LEU A 124 -13.69 3.36 -23.01
CA LEU A 124 -13.87 2.00 -22.50
C LEU A 124 -15.27 1.45 -22.78
N ARG A 125 -16.31 2.27 -22.62
CA ARG A 125 -17.69 1.90 -22.97
C ARG A 125 -17.83 1.63 -24.46
N GLY A 126 -17.14 2.39 -25.31
CA GLY A 126 -17.07 2.16 -26.76
C GLY A 126 -16.44 0.83 -27.13
N LEU A 127 -15.53 0.31 -26.30
CA LEU A 127 -14.97 -1.03 -26.37
C LEU A 127 -15.86 -2.10 -25.71
N GLY A 128 -17.09 -1.75 -25.33
CA GLY A 128 -18.08 -2.65 -24.75
C GLY A 128 -17.89 -2.91 -23.24
N VAL A 129 -17.06 -2.16 -22.52
CA VAL A 129 -16.92 -2.29 -21.05
C VAL A 129 -18.18 -1.80 -20.36
N GLU A 130 -18.78 -2.67 -19.55
CA GLU A 130 -20.02 -2.44 -18.80
C GLU A 130 -19.77 -2.61 -17.28
N ARG A 131 -20.82 -2.29 -16.48
CA ARG A 131 -20.78 -2.50 -15.02
C ARG A 131 -20.44 -3.96 -14.70
N GLY A 132 -19.49 -4.17 -13.80
CA GLY A 132 -19.03 -5.49 -13.36
C GLY A 132 -18.00 -6.14 -14.29
N ASP A 133 -17.74 -5.61 -15.48
CA ASP A 133 -16.63 -6.06 -16.33
C ASP A 133 -15.28 -5.73 -15.66
N ARG A 134 -14.27 -6.58 -15.91
CA ARG A 134 -12.92 -6.36 -15.38
C ARG A 134 -12.04 -5.71 -16.44
N VAL A 135 -11.24 -4.75 -15.98
CA VAL A 135 -10.21 -4.07 -16.77
C VAL A 135 -8.87 -4.23 -16.04
N VAL A 136 -7.88 -4.80 -16.69
CA VAL A 136 -6.51 -4.84 -16.17
C VAL A 136 -5.80 -3.55 -16.56
N VAL A 137 -5.14 -2.91 -15.59
CA VAL A 137 -4.28 -1.73 -15.82
C VAL A 137 -2.84 -2.14 -15.57
N TYR A 138 -2.02 -2.15 -16.64
CA TYR A 138 -0.60 -2.50 -16.60
C TYR A 138 0.23 -1.33 -17.10
N MET A 139 0.37 -0.32 -16.24
CA MET A 139 0.97 0.98 -16.58
C MET A 139 2.02 1.39 -15.53
N PRO A 140 3.00 2.23 -15.91
CA PRO A 140 3.88 2.90 -14.95
C PRO A 140 3.15 4.06 -14.26
N MET A 141 3.89 4.86 -13.46
CA MET A 141 3.36 6.00 -12.71
C MET A 141 3.08 7.21 -13.63
N VAL A 142 2.11 7.05 -14.53
CA VAL A 142 1.63 8.08 -15.47
C VAL A 142 0.19 8.47 -15.15
N PRO A 143 -0.25 9.69 -15.49
CA PRO A 143 -1.62 10.16 -15.22
C PRO A 143 -2.69 9.22 -15.78
N GLU A 144 -2.44 8.62 -16.92
CA GLU A 144 -3.36 7.72 -17.61
C GLU A 144 -3.68 6.47 -16.79
N ALA A 145 -2.77 6.03 -15.90
CA ALA A 145 -3.06 4.94 -14.95
C ALA A 145 -4.16 5.34 -13.96
N ALA A 146 -4.06 6.51 -13.35
CA ALA A 146 -5.08 7.03 -12.44
C ALA A 146 -6.40 7.35 -13.18
N ILE A 147 -6.31 7.89 -14.40
CA ILE A 147 -7.46 8.15 -15.26
C ILE A 147 -8.21 6.86 -15.58
N ALA A 148 -7.50 5.79 -15.95
CA ALA A 148 -8.10 4.48 -16.25
C ALA A 148 -8.79 3.86 -15.01
N MET A 149 -8.17 3.95 -13.83
CA MET A 149 -8.77 3.49 -12.56
C MET A 149 -10.08 4.22 -12.26
N LEU A 150 -10.07 5.56 -12.36
CA LEU A 150 -11.23 6.41 -12.13
C LEU A 150 -12.31 6.23 -13.20
N ALA A 151 -11.91 5.96 -14.46
CA ALA A 151 -12.83 5.68 -15.57
C ALA A 151 -13.57 4.35 -15.36
N CYS A 152 -12.88 3.30 -14.90
CA CYS A 152 -13.51 2.05 -14.50
C CYS A 152 -14.52 2.27 -13.36
N ALA A 153 -14.12 3.00 -12.31
CA ALA A 153 -15.02 3.36 -11.21
C ALA A 153 -16.24 4.17 -11.70
N ARG A 154 -16.06 5.05 -12.71
CA ARG A 154 -17.14 5.83 -13.31
C ARG A 154 -18.19 4.97 -14.00
N LEU A 155 -17.77 3.89 -14.68
CA LEU A 155 -18.65 2.94 -15.34
C LEU A 155 -19.23 1.88 -14.41
N GLY A 156 -18.72 1.75 -13.18
CA GLY A 156 -19.01 0.61 -12.32
C GLY A 156 -18.31 -0.68 -12.77
N ALA A 157 -17.27 -0.55 -13.59
CA ALA A 157 -16.37 -1.66 -13.95
C ALA A 157 -15.33 -1.88 -12.85
N VAL A 158 -14.81 -3.10 -12.77
CA VAL A 158 -13.87 -3.53 -11.75
C VAL A 158 -12.44 -3.45 -12.32
N HIS A 159 -11.61 -2.55 -11.80
CA HIS A 159 -10.22 -2.52 -12.25
C HIS A 159 -9.33 -3.48 -11.45
N SER A 160 -8.27 -3.96 -12.10
CA SER A 160 -7.19 -4.72 -11.47
C SER A 160 -5.86 -4.14 -11.94
N VAL A 161 -5.21 -3.39 -11.07
CA VAL A 161 -3.91 -2.79 -11.40
C VAL A 161 -2.81 -3.80 -11.12
N VAL A 162 -1.99 -4.03 -12.14
CA VAL A 162 -0.82 -4.89 -12.05
C VAL A 162 0.43 -4.02 -12.09
N PHE A 163 1.32 -4.19 -11.13
CA PHE A 163 2.55 -3.42 -11.03
C PHE A 163 3.36 -3.51 -12.34
N GLY A 164 3.68 -2.35 -12.91
CA GLY A 164 4.42 -2.25 -14.16
C GLY A 164 5.85 -2.74 -14.01
N GLY A 165 6.14 -3.91 -14.53
CA GLY A 165 7.42 -4.58 -14.39
C GLY A 165 7.32 -5.99 -13.81
N PHE A 166 6.11 -6.48 -13.50
CA PHE A 166 5.92 -7.90 -13.24
C PHE A 166 6.23 -8.72 -14.49
N ALA A 167 6.83 -9.91 -14.28
CA ALA A 167 7.13 -10.86 -15.33
C ALA A 167 5.86 -11.39 -16.00
N PRO A 168 5.93 -11.90 -17.24
CA PRO A 168 4.78 -12.42 -17.99
C PRO A 168 3.91 -13.41 -17.22
N ARG A 169 4.53 -14.31 -16.45
CA ARG A 169 3.82 -15.31 -15.63
C ARG A 169 2.91 -14.68 -14.58
N GLU A 170 3.35 -13.59 -13.95
CA GLU A 170 2.57 -12.89 -12.92
C GLU A 170 1.38 -12.16 -13.54
N LEU A 171 1.59 -11.54 -14.70
CA LEU A 171 0.51 -10.91 -15.46
C LEU A 171 -0.49 -11.97 -15.95
N ALA A 172 -0.01 -13.08 -16.51
CA ALA A 172 -0.83 -14.20 -16.99
C ALA A 172 -1.75 -14.74 -15.88
N ALA A 173 -1.22 -14.99 -14.69
CA ALA A 173 -2.01 -15.50 -13.58
C ALA A 173 -3.17 -14.57 -13.19
N ARG A 174 -2.96 -13.25 -13.30
CA ARG A 174 -3.99 -12.24 -13.00
C ARG A 174 -5.02 -12.11 -14.12
N ILE A 175 -4.57 -12.20 -15.37
CA ILE A 175 -5.46 -12.24 -16.55
C ILE A 175 -6.37 -13.47 -16.49
N GLU A 176 -5.81 -14.64 -16.17
CA GLU A 176 -6.58 -15.88 -16.08
C GLU A 176 -7.63 -15.83 -14.98
N ASP A 177 -7.30 -15.29 -13.81
CA ASP A 177 -8.19 -15.24 -12.65
C ASP A 177 -9.23 -14.10 -12.75
N ALA A 178 -8.82 -12.88 -13.12
CA ALA A 178 -9.73 -11.74 -13.25
C ALA A 178 -10.58 -11.79 -14.52
N ARG A 179 -10.09 -12.46 -15.58
CA ARG A 179 -10.74 -12.56 -16.90
C ARG A 179 -11.13 -11.17 -17.45
N PRO A 180 -10.17 -10.25 -17.65
CA PRO A 180 -10.45 -8.89 -18.07
C PRO A 180 -10.98 -8.85 -19.51
N LYS A 181 -11.91 -7.93 -19.77
CA LYS A 181 -12.38 -7.62 -21.11
C LYS A 181 -11.37 -6.78 -21.89
N VAL A 182 -10.74 -5.84 -21.20
CA VAL A 182 -9.75 -4.90 -21.74
C VAL A 182 -8.51 -4.89 -20.87
N ILE A 183 -7.34 -4.80 -21.50
CA ILE A 183 -6.08 -4.41 -20.84
C ILE A 183 -5.75 -2.99 -21.25
N VAL A 184 -5.48 -2.12 -20.28
CA VAL A 184 -4.94 -0.77 -20.49
C VAL A 184 -3.46 -0.80 -20.10
N ALA A 185 -2.58 -0.49 -21.04
CA ALA A 185 -1.14 -0.59 -20.86
C ALA A 185 -0.40 0.63 -21.41
N ALA A 186 0.89 0.76 -21.07
CA ALA A 186 1.82 1.65 -21.76
C ALA A 186 2.75 0.83 -22.67
N SER A 187 3.41 1.48 -23.63
CA SER A 187 4.43 0.85 -24.45
C SER A 187 5.65 0.45 -23.62
N CYS A 188 6.01 1.27 -22.62
CA CYS A 188 7.15 0.97 -21.74
C CYS A 188 7.02 1.64 -20.36
N GLY A 189 7.77 1.09 -19.38
CA GLY A 189 8.17 1.72 -18.14
C GLY A 189 9.62 2.19 -18.21
N ILE A 190 9.97 3.28 -17.50
CA ILE A 190 11.32 3.81 -17.43
C ILE A 190 11.84 3.64 -16.00
N GLU A 191 12.88 2.84 -15.85
CA GLU A 191 13.64 2.68 -14.62
C GLU A 191 14.96 3.46 -14.72
N PRO A 192 15.65 3.82 -13.63
CA PRO A 192 16.87 4.62 -13.70
C PRO A 192 17.99 4.03 -14.59
N SER A 193 18.04 2.70 -14.70
CA SER A 193 19.08 1.99 -15.44
C SER A 193 18.64 1.35 -16.75
N ARG A 194 17.32 1.31 -17.03
CA ARG A 194 16.78 0.61 -18.21
C ARG A 194 15.37 1.05 -18.57
N VAL A 195 15.00 0.82 -19.82
CA VAL A 195 13.61 0.87 -20.30
C VAL A 195 13.05 -0.54 -20.33
N VAL A 196 11.84 -0.73 -19.82
CA VAL A 196 11.13 -2.03 -19.81
C VAL A 196 9.98 -1.96 -20.80
N GLU A 197 10.07 -2.68 -21.89
CA GLU A 197 8.99 -2.77 -22.89
C GLU A 197 7.85 -3.64 -22.38
N TYR A 198 6.60 -3.12 -22.40
CA TYR A 198 5.46 -3.82 -21.80
C TYR A 198 4.70 -4.72 -22.78
N LEU A 199 4.63 -4.37 -24.08
CA LEU A 199 3.92 -5.20 -25.05
C LEU A 199 4.50 -6.61 -25.20
N PRO A 200 5.84 -6.81 -25.26
CA PRO A 200 6.41 -8.16 -25.26
C PRO A 200 6.04 -8.98 -24.02
N ILE A 201 5.92 -8.33 -22.85
CA ILE A 201 5.50 -8.97 -21.60
C ILE A 201 4.02 -9.39 -21.68
N ILE A 202 3.16 -8.50 -22.20
CA ILE A 202 1.73 -8.78 -22.40
C ILE A 202 1.56 -9.92 -23.39
N ASP A 203 2.26 -9.90 -24.52
CA ASP A 203 2.20 -10.96 -25.53
C ASP A 203 2.59 -12.31 -24.94
N ALA A 204 3.72 -12.38 -24.26
CA ALA A 204 4.18 -13.61 -23.60
C ALA A 204 3.22 -14.09 -22.49
N ALA A 205 2.54 -13.17 -21.79
CA ALA A 205 1.51 -13.53 -20.83
C ALA A 205 0.29 -14.14 -21.53
N LEU A 206 -0.19 -13.53 -22.61
CA LEU A 206 -1.36 -13.99 -23.37
C LEU A 206 -1.13 -15.32 -24.08
N GLU A 207 0.10 -15.64 -24.47
CA GLU A 207 0.46 -16.96 -25.01
C GLU A 207 0.22 -18.12 -24.03
N THR A 208 0.22 -17.82 -22.72
CA THR A 208 0.10 -18.83 -21.65
C THR A 208 -1.26 -18.84 -20.97
N THR A 209 -2.19 -17.95 -21.34
CA THR A 209 -3.53 -17.85 -20.74
C THR A 209 -4.62 -18.41 -21.67
N ALA A 210 -5.61 -19.09 -21.09
CA ALA A 210 -6.81 -19.52 -21.82
C ALA A 210 -7.74 -18.33 -22.11
N HIS A 211 -7.81 -17.38 -21.17
CA HIS A 211 -8.60 -16.16 -21.35
C HIS A 211 -7.84 -15.13 -22.21
N GLN A 212 -8.50 -14.64 -23.25
CA GLN A 212 -7.98 -13.61 -24.15
C GLN A 212 -8.82 -12.33 -24.00
N PRO A 213 -8.23 -11.20 -23.58
CA PRO A 213 -8.93 -9.92 -23.59
C PRO A 213 -9.27 -9.50 -25.04
N GLU A 214 -10.40 -8.83 -25.21
CA GLU A 214 -10.85 -8.41 -26.54
C GLU A 214 -9.95 -7.29 -27.11
N THR A 215 -9.42 -6.43 -26.24
CA THR A 215 -8.61 -5.26 -26.65
C THR A 215 -7.50 -4.98 -25.66
N VAL A 216 -6.35 -4.55 -26.19
CA VAL A 216 -5.22 -3.96 -25.44
C VAL A 216 -5.09 -2.49 -25.85
N VAL A 217 -5.39 -1.57 -24.94
CA VAL A 217 -5.21 -0.11 -25.15
C VAL A 217 -3.80 0.26 -24.73
N VAL A 218 -3.05 0.90 -25.63
CA VAL A 218 -1.62 1.17 -25.44
C VAL A 218 -1.31 2.66 -25.46
N LEU A 219 -0.85 3.18 -24.34
CA LEU A 219 -0.26 4.53 -24.27
C LEU A 219 1.17 4.47 -24.83
N GLN A 220 1.41 5.12 -25.95
CA GLN A 220 2.75 5.23 -26.52
C GLN A 220 3.61 6.18 -25.71
N ARG A 221 4.83 5.73 -25.38
CA ARG A 221 5.85 6.53 -24.71
C ARG A 221 7.08 6.67 -25.62
N GLU A 222 7.64 7.88 -25.70
CA GLU A 222 8.75 8.22 -26.60
C GLU A 222 10.02 7.36 -26.35
N ALA A 223 10.25 6.95 -25.10
CA ALA A 223 11.43 6.17 -24.71
C ALA A 223 11.50 4.79 -25.41
N ALA A 224 10.36 4.15 -25.66
CA ALA A 224 10.23 2.92 -26.45
C ALA A 224 8.80 2.81 -27.01
N PRO A 225 8.53 3.37 -28.19
CA PRO A 225 7.26 3.18 -28.87
C PRO A 225 7.07 1.71 -29.27
N ALA A 226 5.86 1.19 -29.07
CA ALA A 226 5.53 -0.19 -29.41
C ALA A 226 4.88 -0.32 -30.78
N THR A 227 5.15 -1.42 -31.48
CA THR A 227 4.42 -1.79 -32.71
C THR A 227 3.11 -2.46 -32.33
N LEU A 228 1.98 -1.86 -32.70
CA LEU A 228 0.64 -2.34 -32.36
C LEU A 228 0.22 -3.50 -33.27
N ARG A 229 -0.28 -4.59 -32.69
CA ARG A 229 -0.84 -5.78 -33.37
C ARG A 229 -2.35 -5.57 -33.58
N ARG A 230 -2.73 -4.81 -34.61
CA ARG A 230 -4.14 -4.57 -34.92
C ARG A 230 -4.85 -5.84 -35.43
N PRO A 231 -6.15 -6.06 -35.11
CA PRO A 231 -7.07 -5.12 -34.45
C PRO A 231 -7.05 -5.17 -32.92
N ARG A 232 -6.32 -6.12 -32.30
CA ARG A 232 -6.29 -6.29 -30.84
C ARG A 232 -5.77 -5.03 -30.12
N ASP A 233 -4.66 -4.46 -30.62
CA ASP A 233 -4.01 -3.32 -29.97
C ASP A 233 -4.53 -2.01 -30.55
N VAL A 234 -4.93 -1.11 -29.66
CA VAL A 234 -5.46 0.23 -30.00
C VAL A 234 -4.59 1.28 -29.31
N ASP A 235 -4.24 2.34 -30.06
CA ASP A 235 -3.51 3.46 -29.47
C ASP A 235 -4.42 4.25 -28.52
N TRP A 236 -3.88 4.62 -27.34
CA TRP A 236 -4.61 5.40 -26.33
C TRP A 236 -5.12 6.73 -26.88
N HIS A 237 -4.28 7.49 -27.58
CA HIS A 237 -4.64 8.81 -28.06
C HIS A 237 -5.65 8.75 -29.21
N GLU A 238 -5.51 7.77 -30.13
CA GLU A 238 -6.50 7.50 -31.17
C GLU A 238 -7.86 7.17 -30.55
N LEU A 239 -7.87 6.25 -29.55
CA LEU A 239 -9.09 5.85 -28.86
C LEU A 239 -9.76 7.02 -28.12
N MET A 240 -8.97 7.88 -27.49
CA MET A 240 -9.47 9.03 -26.72
C MET A 240 -9.97 10.18 -27.62
N ALA A 241 -9.45 10.31 -28.84
CA ALA A 241 -9.77 11.42 -29.73
C ALA A 241 -11.27 11.48 -30.12
N ASP A 242 -11.87 10.32 -30.37
CA ASP A 242 -13.25 10.20 -30.83
C ASP A 242 -14.23 9.82 -29.71
N ALA A 243 -13.75 9.68 -28.48
CA ALA A 243 -14.57 9.21 -27.37
C ALA A 243 -15.50 10.29 -26.82
N ALA A 244 -16.80 10.00 -26.84
CA ALA A 244 -17.78 10.84 -26.13
C ALA A 244 -17.71 10.60 -24.63
N PRO A 245 -17.76 11.64 -23.77
CA PRO A 245 -17.69 11.46 -22.33
C PRO A 245 -18.85 10.60 -21.80
N ALA A 246 -18.57 9.77 -20.78
CA ALA A 246 -19.57 8.96 -20.11
C ALA A 246 -19.98 9.59 -18.78
N GLU A 247 -21.29 9.55 -18.48
CA GLU A 247 -21.81 9.91 -17.17
C GLU A 247 -21.49 8.82 -16.11
N PRO A 248 -21.38 9.19 -14.82
CA PRO A 248 -21.14 8.22 -13.74
C PRO A 248 -22.34 7.30 -13.57
N VAL A 249 -22.07 6.00 -13.50
CA VAL A 249 -23.09 4.95 -13.31
C VAL A 249 -23.24 4.66 -11.82
N PRO A 250 -24.43 4.81 -11.22
CA PRO A 250 -24.67 4.40 -9.85
C PRO A 250 -24.51 2.89 -9.68
N VAL A 251 -23.80 2.48 -8.62
CA VAL A 251 -23.59 1.07 -8.28
C VAL A 251 -23.95 0.81 -6.83
N SER A 252 -24.24 -0.45 -6.48
CA SER A 252 -24.41 -0.82 -5.08
C SER A 252 -23.13 -0.56 -4.28
N ALA A 253 -23.28 -0.14 -3.03
CA ALA A 253 -22.14 0.03 -2.14
C ALA A 253 -21.33 -1.27 -1.94
N THR A 254 -21.97 -2.42 -2.12
CA THR A 254 -21.35 -3.74 -2.02
C THR A 254 -20.75 -4.25 -3.32
N ASP A 255 -20.93 -3.54 -4.45
CA ASP A 255 -20.31 -3.92 -5.70
C ASP A 255 -18.79 -3.78 -5.62
N PRO A 256 -18.03 -4.70 -6.24
CA PRO A 256 -16.58 -4.60 -6.30
C PRO A 256 -16.12 -3.34 -7.05
N LEU A 257 -15.21 -2.58 -6.46
CA LEU A 257 -14.52 -1.46 -7.09
C LEU A 257 -13.26 -1.94 -7.79
N TYR A 258 -12.49 -2.80 -7.10
CA TYR A 258 -11.26 -3.36 -7.66
C TYR A 258 -10.91 -4.74 -7.09
N ILE A 259 -10.00 -5.41 -7.81
CA ILE A 259 -9.34 -6.64 -7.38
C ILE A 259 -7.85 -6.36 -7.33
N LEU A 260 -7.23 -6.51 -6.15
CA LEU A 260 -5.80 -6.37 -6.00
C LEU A 260 -5.16 -7.69 -5.58
N TYR A 261 -4.26 -8.19 -6.43
CA TYR A 261 -3.63 -9.48 -6.22
C TYR A 261 -2.42 -9.41 -5.30
N THR A 262 -2.41 -10.26 -4.29
CA THR A 262 -1.27 -10.50 -3.40
C THR A 262 -0.64 -11.87 -3.67
N SER A 263 0.64 -12.01 -3.32
CA SER A 263 1.33 -13.31 -3.40
C SER A 263 0.74 -14.27 -2.35
N GLY A 264 0.17 -15.39 -2.82
CA GLY A 264 -0.32 -16.46 -1.94
C GLY A 264 0.83 -17.38 -1.51
N THR A 265 0.77 -17.89 -0.29
CA THR A 265 1.72 -18.91 0.22
C THR A 265 1.66 -20.23 -0.57
N THR A 266 0.55 -20.49 -1.26
CA THR A 266 0.28 -21.70 -2.07
C THR A 266 0.62 -21.54 -3.55
N GLY A 267 1.24 -20.43 -3.97
CA GLY A 267 1.62 -20.17 -5.36
C GLY A 267 0.53 -19.54 -6.24
N LYS A 268 -0.78 -19.75 -5.96
CA LYS A 268 -1.86 -19.05 -6.65
C LYS A 268 -2.09 -17.67 -6.02
N PRO A 269 -2.08 -16.56 -6.80
CA PRO A 269 -2.37 -15.23 -6.26
C PRO A 269 -3.73 -15.17 -5.57
N LYS A 270 -3.86 -14.30 -4.56
CA LYS A 270 -5.12 -14.00 -3.88
C LYS A 270 -5.66 -12.70 -4.42
N GLY A 271 -6.80 -12.71 -5.06
CA GLY A 271 -7.50 -11.50 -5.52
C GLY A 271 -8.27 -10.85 -4.36
N VAL A 272 -7.67 -9.88 -3.69
CA VAL A 272 -8.34 -9.11 -2.63
C VAL A 272 -9.39 -8.23 -3.26
N VAL A 273 -10.65 -8.45 -2.93
CA VAL A 273 -11.77 -7.63 -3.38
C VAL A 273 -11.89 -6.39 -2.50
N ARG A 274 -12.25 -5.27 -3.11
CA ARG A 274 -12.62 -4.05 -2.38
C ARG A 274 -13.99 -3.60 -2.85
N ASP A 275 -14.91 -3.41 -1.90
CA ASP A 275 -16.24 -2.87 -2.18
C ASP A 275 -16.23 -1.35 -2.43
N THR A 276 -17.24 -0.86 -3.09
CA THR A 276 -17.33 0.54 -3.50
C THR A 276 -17.65 1.46 -2.33
N GLY A 277 -18.67 1.14 -1.54
CA GLY A 277 -19.18 2.01 -0.49
C GLY A 277 -18.32 2.03 0.76
N GLY A 278 -17.98 0.84 1.28
CA GLY A 278 -17.13 0.72 2.46
C GLY A 278 -15.78 1.39 2.25
N HIS A 279 -15.18 1.20 1.08
CA HIS A 279 -13.92 1.83 0.71
C HIS A 279 -14.03 3.37 0.67
N ALA A 280 -15.04 3.92 0.00
CA ALA A 280 -15.21 5.37 -0.09
C ALA A 280 -15.38 6.03 1.28
N VAL A 281 -16.20 5.43 2.16
CA VAL A 281 -16.46 5.95 3.52
C VAL A 281 -15.21 5.87 4.39
N ALA A 282 -14.55 4.72 4.44
CA ALA A 282 -13.36 4.52 5.26
C ALA A 282 -12.20 5.44 4.84
N LEU A 283 -11.98 5.59 3.54
CA LEU A 283 -10.90 6.46 3.04
C LEU A 283 -11.19 7.94 3.30
N ALA A 284 -12.40 8.41 3.05
CA ALA A 284 -12.77 9.80 3.35
C ALA A 284 -12.62 10.09 4.85
N TRP A 285 -13.03 9.15 5.71
CA TRP A 285 -12.87 9.26 7.16
C TRP A 285 -11.39 9.27 7.57
N SER A 286 -10.59 8.36 7.04
CA SER A 286 -9.18 8.20 7.42
C SER A 286 -8.32 9.42 7.07
N MET A 287 -8.60 10.09 5.94
CA MET A 287 -7.85 11.29 5.55
C MET A 287 -8.02 12.42 6.56
N GLY A 288 -9.24 12.62 7.06
CA GLY A 288 -9.50 13.62 8.10
C GLY A 288 -9.00 13.19 9.47
N ALA A 289 -9.40 12.00 9.92
CA ALA A 289 -9.22 11.53 11.30
C ALA A 289 -7.77 11.07 11.60
N ILE A 290 -7.16 10.32 10.67
CA ILE A 290 -5.82 9.78 10.86
C ILE A 290 -4.76 10.77 10.37
N TYR A 291 -4.88 11.23 9.14
CA TYR A 291 -3.82 12.01 8.49
C TYR A 291 -3.95 13.52 8.72
N GLY A 292 -5.12 14.01 9.15
CA GLY A 292 -5.38 15.44 9.38
C GLY A 292 -5.35 16.27 8.09
N VAL A 293 -5.60 15.64 6.94
CA VAL A 293 -5.59 16.28 5.63
C VAL A 293 -6.96 16.89 5.34
N ARG A 294 -6.95 18.08 4.77
CA ARG A 294 -8.13 18.90 4.47
C ARG A 294 -8.26 19.16 2.97
N PRO A 295 -9.45 19.50 2.49
CA PRO A 295 -9.63 19.97 1.11
C PRO A 295 -8.66 21.11 0.78
N GLY A 296 -7.93 21.00 -0.35
CA GLY A 296 -6.93 21.98 -0.78
C GLY A 296 -5.50 21.72 -0.28
N ASP A 297 -5.30 20.84 0.69
CA ASP A 297 -3.94 20.37 1.04
C ASP A 297 -3.31 19.61 -0.12
N VAL A 298 -1.98 19.62 -0.22
CA VAL A 298 -1.23 18.81 -1.16
C VAL A 298 -0.69 17.57 -0.44
N TRP A 299 -1.23 16.45 -0.81
CA TRP A 299 -0.88 15.13 -0.29
C TRP A 299 0.03 14.38 -1.26
N TRP A 300 1.08 13.77 -0.78
CA TRP A 300 1.94 12.93 -1.60
C TRP A 300 2.15 11.55 -0.96
N THR A 301 1.74 10.52 -1.67
CA THR A 301 2.16 9.14 -1.37
C THR A 301 3.23 8.73 -2.36
N ALA A 302 4.49 8.65 -1.89
CA ALA A 302 5.62 8.19 -2.69
C ALA A 302 5.64 6.65 -2.74
N SER A 303 4.80 6.11 -3.59
CA SER A 303 4.63 4.68 -3.84
C SER A 303 4.10 4.47 -5.27
N ASP A 304 3.57 3.29 -5.58
CA ASP A 304 3.09 2.90 -6.90
C ASP A 304 1.60 2.54 -6.87
N VAL A 305 0.87 2.89 -7.94
CA VAL A 305 -0.56 2.57 -8.09
C VAL A 305 -0.86 1.08 -8.14
N GLY A 306 0.13 0.24 -8.43
CA GLY A 306 0.02 -1.22 -8.39
C GLY A 306 -0.05 -1.83 -6.99
N TRP A 307 0.10 -1.03 -5.94
CA TRP A 307 -0.02 -1.45 -4.54
C TRP A 307 -1.29 -0.90 -3.89
N VAL A 308 -1.72 -1.52 -2.78
CA VAL A 308 -2.90 -1.04 -2.04
C VAL A 308 -2.75 0.42 -1.60
N VAL A 309 -1.56 0.84 -1.21
CA VAL A 309 -1.28 2.22 -0.82
C VAL A 309 -1.50 3.19 -1.98
N GLY A 310 -1.20 2.77 -3.21
CA GLY A 310 -1.46 3.56 -4.40
C GLY A 310 -2.94 3.70 -4.71
N HIS A 311 -3.71 2.61 -4.61
CA HIS A 311 -5.17 2.66 -4.72
C HIS A 311 -5.75 3.60 -3.67
N SER A 312 -5.48 3.32 -2.41
CA SER A 312 -6.09 4.05 -1.30
C SER A 312 -5.62 5.49 -1.22
N TYR A 313 -4.31 5.76 -1.27
CA TYR A 313 -3.73 7.05 -0.87
C TYR A 313 -2.97 7.80 -1.96
N ILE A 314 -2.86 7.28 -3.21
CA ILE A 314 -2.50 8.08 -4.38
C ILE A 314 -3.77 8.52 -5.11
N VAL A 315 -4.68 7.56 -5.42
CA VAL A 315 -5.80 7.82 -6.32
C VAL A 315 -7.06 8.23 -5.55
N TYR A 316 -7.59 7.35 -4.67
CA TYR A 316 -8.95 7.54 -4.15
C TYR A 316 -9.05 8.52 -2.97
N ALA A 317 -8.35 8.28 -1.87
CA ALA A 317 -8.56 9.03 -0.64
C ALA A 317 -8.32 10.54 -0.77
N PRO A 318 -7.21 11.03 -1.37
CA PRO A 318 -6.99 12.47 -1.54
C PRO A 318 -8.08 13.12 -2.38
N LEU A 319 -8.47 12.49 -3.49
CA LEU A 319 -9.49 13.02 -4.39
C LEU A 319 -10.88 12.99 -3.75
N LEU A 320 -11.22 11.94 -2.97
CA LEU A 320 -12.48 11.86 -2.24
C LEU A 320 -12.69 13.04 -1.30
N ILE A 321 -11.65 13.58 -0.69
CA ILE A 321 -11.78 14.71 0.25
C ILE A 321 -11.53 16.08 -0.40
N GLY A 322 -11.21 16.15 -1.67
CA GLY A 322 -10.92 17.42 -2.37
C GLY A 322 -9.51 17.96 -2.11
N ALA A 323 -8.55 17.10 -1.80
CA ALA A 323 -7.12 17.45 -1.75
C ALA A 323 -6.46 17.34 -3.13
N THR A 324 -5.24 17.85 -3.25
CA THR A 324 -4.38 17.62 -4.41
C THR A 324 -3.52 16.38 -4.15
N THR A 325 -3.44 15.45 -5.09
CA THR A 325 -2.53 14.30 -5.00
C THR A 325 -1.33 14.46 -5.93
N VAL A 326 -0.15 14.00 -5.48
CA VAL A 326 1.06 13.96 -6.31
C VAL A 326 1.31 12.53 -6.80
N LEU A 327 1.41 12.37 -8.10
CA LEU A 327 1.79 11.15 -8.80
C LEU A 327 3.23 11.30 -9.28
N TYR A 328 4.15 10.62 -8.63
CA TYR A 328 5.59 10.74 -8.87
C TYR A 328 6.14 9.54 -9.62
N GLU A 329 6.74 9.78 -10.79
CA GLU A 329 7.46 8.77 -11.57
C GLU A 329 8.96 8.95 -11.34
N GLY A 330 9.49 8.23 -10.34
CA GLY A 330 10.90 8.30 -9.95
C GLY A 330 11.19 7.43 -8.73
N LYS A 331 12.42 7.52 -8.26
CA LYS A 331 12.91 6.78 -7.09
C LYS A 331 13.37 7.76 -6.00
N PRO A 332 13.50 7.32 -4.74
CA PRO A 332 13.99 8.19 -3.66
C PRO A 332 15.45 8.60 -3.84
N VAL A 333 16.22 7.83 -4.62
CA VAL A 333 17.63 8.09 -4.97
C VAL A 333 17.86 7.76 -6.45
N GLY A 334 18.83 8.44 -7.09
CA GLY A 334 19.18 8.18 -8.48
C GLY A 334 18.20 8.73 -9.53
N THR A 335 17.24 9.59 -9.11
CA THR A 335 16.34 10.31 -10.02
C THR A 335 16.10 11.77 -9.60
N PRO A 336 17.07 12.69 -9.75
CA PRO A 336 18.46 12.41 -10.17
C PRO A 336 19.39 12.02 -9.02
N ASP A 337 19.07 12.36 -7.75
CA ASP A 337 19.92 12.24 -6.58
C ASP A 337 19.10 11.95 -5.30
N ALA A 338 19.71 12.07 -4.12
CA ALA A 338 19.05 11.87 -2.83
C ALA A 338 18.14 13.05 -2.40
N GLY A 339 18.19 14.18 -3.11
CA GLY A 339 17.34 15.35 -2.91
C GLY A 339 15.98 15.26 -3.61
N ALA A 340 15.73 14.21 -4.41
CA ALA A 340 14.53 14.08 -5.23
C ALA A 340 13.23 14.26 -4.42
N PHE A 341 13.13 13.66 -3.22
CA PHE A 341 11.94 13.80 -2.37
C PHE A 341 11.78 15.21 -1.81
N TRP A 342 12.88 15.83 -1.42
CA TRP A 342 12.88 17.20 -0.89
C TRP A 342 12.48 18.22 -1.96
N ARG A 343 12.94 18.00 -3.19
CA ARG A 343 12.53 18.78 -4.36
C ARG A 343 11.01 18.71 -4.58
N VAL A 344 10.44 17.52 -4.62
CA VAL A 344 8.98 17.33 -4.83
C VAL A 344 8.18 18.01 -3.73
N ILE A 345 8.60 17.87 -2.47
CA ILE A 345 7.94 18.54 -1.33
C ILE A 345 7.97 20.05 -1.50
N ALA A 346 9.12 20.62 -1.82
CA ALA A 346 9.30 22.07 -1.96
C ALA A 346 8.54 22.64 -3.16
N GLU A 347 8.75 22.08 -4.35
CA GLU A 347 8.18 22.59 -5.59
C GLU A 347 6.66 22.49 -5.64
N HIS A 348 6.10 21.38 -5.14
CA HIS A 348 4.65 21.16 -5.13
C HIS A 348 3.98 21.58 -3.82
N ARG A 349 4.74 22.16 -2.88
CA ARG A 349 4.26 22.61 -1.56
C ARG A 349 3.50 21.50 -0.81
N VAL A 350 4.06 20.30 -0.82
CA VAL A 350 3.48 19.14 -0.17
C VAL A 350 3.30 19.39 1.33
N THR A 351 2.11 19.10 1.83
CA THR A 351 1.78 19.28 3.26
C THR A 351 2.05 18.02 4.08
N ALA A 352 1.93 16.86 3.47
CA ALA A 352 2.23 15.58 4.10
C ALA A 352 2.75 14.57 3.07
N LEU A 353 3.77 13.81 3.46
CA LEU A 353 4.35 12.72 2.68
C LEU A 353 4.03 11.40 3.37
N PHE A 354 3.58 10.42 2.59
CA PHE A 354 3.47 9.03 2.98
C PHE A 354 4.41 8.17 2.12
N THR A 355 5.32 7.43 2.77
CA THR A 355 6.26 6.55 2.07
C THR A 355 6.63 5.33 2.92
N ALA A 356 7.54 4.48 2.41
CA ALA A 356 8.05 3.34 3.16
C ALA A 356 9.37 3.68 3.89
N PRO A 357 9.67 3.07 5.04
CA PRO A 357 10.97 3.22 5.71
C PRO A 357 12.16 2.92 4.82
N THR A 358 12.04 1.96 3.88
CA THR A 358 13.08 1.67 2.88
C THR A 358 13.48 2.88 2.05
N ALA A 359 12.55 3.77 1.70
CA ALA A 359 12.87 4.98 0.94
C ALA A 359 13.77 5.92 1.75
N LEU A 360 13.46 6.10 3.04
CA LEU A 360 14.30 6.92 3.94
C LEU A 360 15.66 6.29 4.18
N ARG A 361 15.73 4.97 4.38
CA ARG A 361 17.01 4.26 4.51
C ARG A 361 17.87 4.40 3.25
N ALA A 362 17.27 4.35 2.06
CA ALA A 362 17.98 4.57 0.81
C ALA A 362 18.56 6.01 0.74
N ILE A 363 17.75 7.02 1.09
CA ILE A 363 18.21 8.42 1.15
C ILE A 363 19.34 8.57 2.19
N LYS A 364 19.12 8.11 3.43
CA LYS A 364 20.10 8.16 4.51
C LYS A 364 21.41 7.48 4.16
N ARG A 365 21.38 6.36 3.41
CA ARG A 365 22.58 5.65 2.98
C ARG A 365 23.42 6.49 2.02
N VAL A 366 22.80 7.24 1.12
CA VAL A 366 23.48 8.06 0.11
C VAL A 366 23.86 9.43 0.66
N ASP A 367 22.95 10.03 1.46
CA ASP A 367 23.13 11.36 2.07
C ASP A 367 22.82 11.30 3.58
N PRO A 368 23.72 10.73 4.40
CA PRO A 368 23.49 10.56 5.84
C PRO A 368 23.33 11.86 6.60
N GLU A 369 23.96 12.94 6.12
CA GLU A 369 23.86 14.28 6.71
C GLU A 369 22.68 15.09 6.16
N ALA A 370 21.92 14.55 5.23
CA ALA A 370 20.82 15.22 4.54
C ALA A 370 21.23 16.59 3.93
N ARG A 371 22.39 16.62 3.27
CA ARG A 371 22.96 17.86 2.70
C ARG A 371 22.08 18.42 1.58
N GLU A 372 21.49 17.51 0.78
CA GLU A 372 20.59 17.88 -0.31
C GLU A 372 19.33 18.59 0.19
N LEU A 373 18.89 18.30 1.42
CA LEU A 373 17.72 18.93 2.04
C LEU A 373 17.90 20.44 2.20
N ALA A 374 19.13 20.91 2.45
CA ALA A 374 19.41 22.33 2.69
C ALA A 374 19.07 23.25 1.49
N GLY A 375 18.96 22.68 0.29
CA GLY A 375 18.59 23.41 -0.93
C GLY A 375 17.09 23.67 -1.12
N TYR A 376 16.22 23.14 -0.24
CA TYR A 376 14.77 23.11 -0.46
C TYR A 376 13.97 23.76 0.68
N ASP A 377 12.93 24.52 0.32
CA ASP A 377 11.98 25.10 1.28
C ASP A 377 10.88 24.09 1.64
N LEU A 378 10.99 23.49 2.82
CA LEU A 378 10.00 22.56 3.36
C LEU A 378 8.98 23.23 4.31
N SER A 379 8.80 24.54 4.29
CA SER A 379 7.94 25.29 5.23
C SER A 379 6.47 24.84 5.24
N THR A 380 5.98 24.27 4.14
CA THR A 380 4.61 23.73 4.05
C THR A 380 4.47 22.30 4.59
N PHE A 381 5.59 21.59 4.77
CA PHE A 381 5.62 20.20 5.14
C PHE A 381 5.35 20.02 6.65
N ARG A 382 4.30 19.29 7.00
CA ARG A 382 3.79 19.16 8.37
C ARG A 382 4.03 17.80 9.00
N THR A 383 4.03 16.72 8.21
CA THR A 383 4.13 15.35 8.76
C THR A 383 4.66 14.38 7.74
N LEU A 384 5.54 13.48 8.18
CA LEU A 384 5.96 12.30 7.45
C LEU A 384 5.26 11.07 8.01
N PHE A 385 4.51 10.35 7.16
CA PHE A 385 3.88 9.08 7.47
C PHE A 385 4.66 7.94 6.84
N LEU A 386 4.85 6.85 7.59
CA LEU A 386 5.60 5.67 7.15
C LEU A 386 4.77 4.41 7.36
N ALA A 387 4.84 3.46 6.43
CA ALA A 387 4.26 2.12 6.56
C ALA A 387 4.89 1.12 5.59
N GLY A 388 4.47 -0.14 5.70
CA GLY A 388 4.84 -1.24 4.80
C GLY A 388 5.89 -2.17 5.36
N GLU A 389 6.70 -1.69 6.27
CA GLU A 389 7.68 -2.46 7.06
C GLU A 389 7.96 -1.73 8.38
N ARG A 390 8.60 -2.42 9.30
CA ARG A 390 8.93 -1.83 10.60
C ARG A 390 9.88 -0.64 10.45
N LEU A 391 9.52 0.49 11.05
CA LEU A 391 10.40 1.63 11.19
C LEU A 391 11.36 1.37 12.37
N ASP A 392 12.64 1.23 12.07
CA ASP A 392 13.66 1.10 13.09
C ASP A 392 13.90 2.44 13.81
N PRO A 393 14.25 2.42 15.12
CA PRO A 393 14.44 3.64 15.88
C PRO A 393 15.53 4.58 15.32
N GLU A 394 16.58 4.04 14.72
CA GLU A 394 17.67 4.83 14.15
C GLU A 394 17.20 5.66 12.95
N THR A 395 16.47 5.03 12.01
CA THR A 395 15.87 5.75 10.87
C THR A 395 14.83 6.77 11.35
N TYR A 396 14.03 6.43 12.37
CA TYR A 396 13.10 7.37 12.99
C TYR A 396 13.80 8.62 13.53
N HIS A 397 14.86 8.44 14.35
CA HIS A 397 15.57 9.56 14.95
C HIS A 397 16.27 10.42 13.89
N TRP A 398 16.88 9.81 12.89
CA TRP A 398 17.47 10.53 11.76
C TRP A 398 16.44 11.38 11.01
N ALA A 399 15.33 10.78 10.61
CA ALA A 399 14.29 11.50 9.89
C ALA A 399 13.69 12.64 10.73
N ARG A 400 13.44 12.38 12.02
CA ARG A 400 12.91 13.39 12.96
C ARG A 400 13.85 14.56 13.15
N GLU A 401 15.15 14.30 13.28
CA GLU A 401 16.20 15.33 13.43
C GLU A 401 16.33 16.16 12.16
N LYS A 402 16.47 15.50 11.01
CA LYS A 402 16.75 16.21 9.73
C LYS A 402 15.54 16.98 9.21
N LEU A 403 14.33 16.48 9.37
CA LEU A 403 13.11 17.12 8.87
C LEU A 403 12.49 18.13 9.85
N GLY A 404 12.76 18.02 11.15
CA GLY A 404 12.15 18.88 12.17
C GLY A 404 10.63 18.74 12.34
N THR A 405 9.99 17.80 11.61
CA THR A 405 8.54 17.57 11.63
C THR A 405 8.20 16.22 12.28
N PRO A 406 6.95 15.99 12.71
CA PRO A 406 6.53 14.68 13.19
C PRO A 406 6.76 13.59 12.16
N VAL A 407 7.37 12.49 12.60
CA VAL A 407 7.55 11.24 11.86
C VAL A 407 6.68 10.21 12.53
N VAL A 408 5.77 9.58 11.78
CA VAL A 408 4.72 8.72 12.33
C VAL A 408 4.71 7.41 11.56
N ASP A 409 4.95 6.31 12.28
CA ASP A 409 4.76 4.97 11.73
C ASP A 409 3.32 4.53 11.91
N HIS A 410 2.80 3.73 10.96
CA HIS A 410 1.49 3.12 11.05
C HIS A 410 1.46 1.77 10.34
N TRP A 411 0.49 0.93 10.70
CA TRP A 411 0.42 -0.44 10.23
C TRP A 411 -0.94 -0.78 9.64
N TRP A 412 -0.90 -1.47 8.52
CA TRP A 412 -2.03 -2.00 7.78
C TRP A 412 -1.58 -3.04 6.75
N GLN A 413 -2.52 -3.62 6.05
CA GLN A 413 -2.30 -4.68 5.07
C GLN A 413 -3.05 -4.40 3.78
N THR A 414 -2.70 -5.10 2.69
CA THR A 414 -3.49 -5.06 1.45
C THR A 414 -4.94 -5.44 1.73
N GLU A 415 -5.13 -6.41 2.59
CA GLU A 415 -6.43 -6.92 3.02
C GLU A 415 -7.26 -5.88 3.76
N THR A 416 -6.66 -5.08 4.61
CA THR A 416 -7.40 -4.06 5.38
C THR A 416 -7.67 -2.79 4.59
N GLY A 417 -6.84 -2.44 3.61
CA GLY A 417 -7.06 -1.33 2.68
C GLY A 417 -6.80 0.07 3.23
N TRP A 418 -6.74 0.21 4.56
CA TRP A 418 -6.46 1.44 5.29
C TRP A 418 -5.89 1.10 6.67
N PRO A 419 -5.30 2.08 7.42
CA PRO A 419 -4.59 1.81 8.67
C PRO A 419 -5.42 1.11 9.72
N VAL A 420 -4.85 0.04 10.30
CA VAL A 420 -5.38 -0.67 11.48
C VAL A 420 -4.87 -0.02 12.76
N ALA A 421 -3.61 0.40 12.77
CA ALA A 421 -3.02 1.16 13.87
C ALA A 421 -2.25 2.35 13.30
N ALA A 422 -2.45 3.52 13.89
CA ALA A 422 -1.86 4.78 13.48
C ALA A 422 -1.90 5.82 14.60
N ASN A 423 -1.11 6.89 14.49
CA ASN A 423 -1.29 8.07 15.29
C ASN A 423 -2.43 8.92 14.68
N PRO A 424 -3.55 9.11 15.36
CA PRO A 424 -4.74 9.75 14.81
C PRO A 424 -4.62 11.28 14.79
N ARG A 425 -3.69 11.80 14.00
CA ARG A 425 -3.27 13.21 13.97
C ARG A 425 -4.40 14.20 13.72
N GLY A 426 -5.46 13.78 13.04
CA GLY A 426 -6.61 14.63 12.76
C GLY A 426 -7.64 14.64 13.89
N LEU A 427 -7.69 13.59 14.73
CA LEU A 427 -8.49 13.56 15.95
C LEU A 427 -7.71 14.20 17.11
N GLU A 428 -6.61 13.55 17.48
CA GLU A 428 -5.76 13.94 18.62
C GLU A 428 -4.33 13.45 18.34
N PRO A 429 -3.35 14.37 18.17
CA PRO A 429 -1.95 13.97 18.04
C PRO A 429 -1.44 13.31 19.32
N LEU A 430 -1.15 12.01 19.26
CA LEU A 430 -0.61 11.26 20.39
C LEU A 430 0.93 11.31 20.40
N PRO A 431 1.59 11.11 21.57
CA PRO A 431 3.03 10.92 21.64
C PRO A 431 3.49 9.80 20.71
N VAL A 432 4.64 9.97 20.06
CA VAL A 432 5.23 8.93 19.22
C VAL A 432 6.19 8.10 20.05
N LYS A 433 5.99 6.78 20.07
CA LYS A 433 6.93 5.81 20.68
C LYS A 433 7.73 5.16 19.56
N PRO A 434 9.07 5.35 19.48
CA PRO A 434 9.88 4.73 18.43
C PRO A 434 9.73 3.22 18.38
N GLY A 435 9.54 2.66 17.17
CA GLY A 435 9.30 1.23 16.96
C GLY A 435 7.85 0.77 17.15
N SER A 436 6.95 1.65 17.61
CA SER A 436 5.52 1.41 17.66
C SER A 436 4.82 1.98 16.43
N VAL A 437 3.80 1.27 15.96
CA VAL A 437 2.86 1.73 14.92
C VAL A 437 1.70 2.55 15.51
N SER A 438 1.88 3.07 16.73
CA SER A 438 0.91 3.83 17.52
C SER A 438 -0.27 2.98 18.03
N VAL A 439 -1.49 3.49 18.01
CA VAL A 439 -2.66 2.87 18.64
C VAL A 439 -3.63 2.32 17.59
N PRO A 440 -4.45 1.31 17.92
CA PRO A 440 -5.55 0.88 17.05
C PRO A 440 -6.44 2.07 16.69
N VAL A 441 -6.80 2.21 15.42
CA VAL A 441 -7.67 3.32 15.00
C VAL A 441 -9.16 2.97 15.21
N PRO A 442 -10.05 3.98 15.35
CA PRO A 442 -11.49 3.75 15.45
C PRO A 442 -12.01 2.80 14.37
N GLY A 443 -12.78 1.81 14.78
CA GLY A 443 -13.31 0.74 13.93
C GLY A 443 -12.60 -0.61 14.08
N TYR A 444 -11.34 -0.64 14.52
CA TYR A 444 -10.59 -1.89 14.69
C TYR A 444 -10.44 -2.30 16.15
N ASP A 445 -11.06 -3.40 16.56
CA ASP A 445 -10.84 -4.04 17.87
C ASP A 445 -9.63 -4.99 17.76
N VAL A 446 -8.42 -4.43 17.92
CA VAL A 446 -7.16 -5.17 17.81
C VAL A 446 -6.87 -5.91 19.13
N ARG A 447 -6.55 -7.20 19.02
CA ARG A 447 -6.17 -8.07 20.14
C ARG A 447 -4.85 -8.77 19.83
N VAL A 448 -4.11 -9.09 20.89
CA VAL A 448 -2.95 -9.97 20.82
C VAL A 448 -3.35 -11.27 21.49
N LEU A 449 -3.27 -12.37 20.73
CA LEU A 449 -3.78 -13.67 21.16
C LEU A 449 -2.64 -14.69 21.35
N ASP A 450 -2.83 -15.59 22.32
CA ASP A 450 -1.99 -16.77 22.47
C ASP A 450 -2.33 -17.87 21.43
N GLN A 451 -1.70 -19.03 21.53
CA GLN A 451 -1.94 -20.13 20.60
C GLN A 451 -3.35 -20.74 20.72
N ALA A 452 -3.99 -20.60 21.88
CA ALA A 452 -5.34 -21.09 22.15
C ALA A 452 -6.42 -20.05 21.74
N GLY A 453 -6.03 -18.83 21.36
CA GLY A 453 -6.94 -17.75 20.99
C GLY A 453 -7.39 -16.89 22.18
N ALA A 454 -6.75 -17.04 23.34
CA ALA A 454 -7.02 -16.20 24.50
C ALA A 454 -6.23 -14.88 24.40
N PRO A 455 -6.86 -13.71 24.77
CA PRO A 455 -6.16 -12.44 24.80
C PRO A 455 -5.00 -12.44 25.80
N LEU A 456 -3.85 -11.95 25.37
CA LEU A 456 -2.66 -11.78 26.20
C LEU A 456 -2.68 -10.42 26.93
N PRO A 457 -2.11 -10.35 28.15
CA PRO A 457 -1.91 -9.09 28.84
C PRO A 457 -0.89 -8.18 28.12
N ALA A 458 -0.88 -6.90 28.50
CA ALA A 458 0.07 -5.92 27.98
C ALA A 458 1.53 -6.39 28.12
N GLY A 459 2.36 -6.06 27.13
CA GLY A 459 3.77 -6.42 27.05
C GLY A 459 4.07 -7.85 26.63
N GLN A 460 3.06 -8.71 26.47
CA GLN A 460 3.28 -10.08 26.01
C GLN A 460 3.06 -10.20 24.51
N GLU A 461 4.03 -10.81 23.82
CA GLU A 461 4.00 -11.04 22.38
C GLU A 461 3.11 -12.24 22.01
N GLY A 462 2.26 -12.06 21.01
CA GLY A 462 1.40 -13.09 20.45
C GLY A 462 0.97 -12.79 19.02
N ALA A 463 -0.04 -13.51 18.53
CA ALA A 463 -0.63 -13.27 17.23
C ALA A 463 -1.51 -12.02 17.28
N ILE A 464 -1.27 -11.07 16.37
CA ILE A 464 -2.15 -9.89 16.21
C ILE A 464 -3.39 -10.34 15.45
N ALA A 465 -4.56 -10.14 16.05
CA ALA A 465 -5.85 -10.47 15.47
C ALA A 465 -6.81 -9.28 15.60
N ILE A 466 -7.81 -9.23 14.75
CA ILE A 466 -8.82 -8.17 14.76
C ILE A 466 -10.18 -8.83 14.99
N ARG A 467 -10.90 -8.38 16.00
CA ARG A 467 -12.23 -8.92 16.29
C ARG A 467 -13.21 -8.55 15.19
N LEU A 468 -14.03 -9.51 14.80
CA LEU A 468 -15.06 -9.33 13.78
C LEU A 468 -16.31 -8.61 14.34
N PRO A 469 -17.04 -7.87 13.49
CA PRO A 469 -16.79 -7.61 12.07
C PRO A 469 -15.61 -6.66 11.84
N LEU A 470 -14.89 -6.83 10.73
CA LEU A 470 -13.93 -5.82 10.29
C LEU A 470 -14.68 -4.54 9.89
N PRO A 471 -14.08 -3.33 10.05
CA PRO A 471 -14.72 -2.08 9.65
C PRO A 471 -14.87 -1.96 8.12
N PRO A 472 -15.68 -1.01 7.61
CA PRO A 472 -15.80 -0.78 6.18
C PRO A 472 -14.46 -0.44 5.53
N GLY A 473 -14.33 -0.69 4.23
CA GLY A 473 -13.10 -0.47 3.48
C GLY A 473 -12.06 -1.60 3.62
N THR A 474 -12.34 -2.62 4.42
CA THR A 474 -11.57 -3.88 4.45
C THR A 474 -12.05 -4.83 3.35
N LEU A 475 -11.31 -5.94 3.12
CA LEU A 475 -11.77 -6.95 2.16
C LEU A 475 -13.09 -7.60 2.64
N PRO A 476 -14.15 -7.64 1.81
CA PRO A 476 -15.32 -8.45 2.11
C PRO A 476 -15.09 -9.94 1.80
N THR A 477 -14.21 -10.24 0.82
CA THR A 477 -13.84 -11.59 0.41
C THR A 477 -12.64 -11.60 -0.54
N LEU A 478 -12.25 -12.79 -1.02
CA LEU A 478 -11.35 -12.99 -2.15
C LEU A 478 -12.16 -13.21 -3.44
N TRP A 479 -11.63 -12.75 -4.57
CA TRP A 479 -12.28 -12.86 -5.87
C TRP A 479 -12.57 -14.32 -6.25
N GLY A 480 -13.88 -14.64 -6.33
CA GLY A 480 -14.35 -15.96 -6.71
C GLY A 480 -14.03 -17.10 -5.74
N ASP A 481 -13.61 -16.79 -4.48
CA ASP A 481 -13.15 -17.81 -3.55
C ASP A 481 -13.39 -17.46 -2.07
N ASP A 482 -14.68 -17.37 -1.69
CA ASP A 482 -15.10 -17.10 -0.30
C ASP A 482 -14.57 -18.16 0.67
N ALA A 483 -14.50 -19.42 0.24
CA ALA A 483 -13.99 -20.51 1.08
C ALA A 483 -12.53 -20.27 1.47
N ARG A 484 -11.69 -19.85 0.52
CA ARG A 484 -10.29 -19.53 0.76
C ARG A 484 -10.11 -18.31 1.67
N TYR A 485 -11.03 -17.35 1.60
CA TYR A 485 -11.05 -16.22 2.53
C TYR A 485 -11.32 -16.70 3.95
N VAL A 486 -12.38 -17.49 4.15
CA VAL A 486 -12.73 -18.03 5.47
C VAL A 486 -11.60 -18.91 6.01
N GLU A 487 -11.09 -19.86 5.21
CA GLU A 487 -10.00 -20.75 5.62
C GLU A 487 -8.73 -19.98 5.96
N GLY A 488 -8.34 -19.03 5.13
CA GLY A 488 -7.05 -18.35 5.26
C GLY A 488 -6.98 -17.28 6.33
N TYR A 489 -8.11 -16.69 6.71
CA TYR A 489 -8.12 -15.51 7.58
C TYR A 489 -9.06 -15.61 8.79
N LEU A 490 -10.11 -16.43 8.76
CA LEU A 490 -11.16 -16.44 9.78
C LEU A 490 -11.27 -17.75 10.58
N SER A 491 -10.63 -18.83 10.12
CA SER A 491 -10.79 -20.15 10.72
C SER A 491 -9.89 -20.41 11.93
N ARG A 492 -8.77 -19.69 12.06
CA ARG A 492 -7.75 -19.99 13.09
C ARG A 492 -8.20 -19.65 14.51
N TYR A 493 -8.87 -18.51 14.67
CA TYR A 493 -9.40 -18.02 15.94
C TYR A 493 -10.85 -17.60 15.72
N GLU A 494 -11.78 -18.29 16.38
CA GLU A 494 -13.21 -18.00 16.24
C GLU A 494 -13.54 -16.56 16.63
N GLY A 495 -14.25 -15.84 15.75
CA GLY A 495 -14.63 -14.44 15.95
C GLY A 495 -13.51 -13.42 15.66
N TYR A 496 -12.36 -13.86 15.10
CA TYR A 496 -11.26 -12.97 14.77
C TYR A 496 -10.77 -13.14 13.33
N TYR A 497 -10.33 -12.05 12.75
CA TYR A 497 -9.53 -12.02 11.54
C TYR A 497 -8.05 -12.16 11.92
N LEU A 498 -7.36 -13.13 11.30
CA LEU A 498 -5.93 -13.37 11.48
C LEU A 498 -5.11 -12.50 10.55
N THR A 499 -4.31 -11.59 11.11
CA THR A 499 -3.44 -10.71 10.32
C THR A 499 -2.21 -11.43 9.76
N GLY A 500 -1.78 -12.51 10.41
CA GLY A 500 -0.53 -13.21 10.13
C GLY A 500 0.71 -12.46 10.63
N ASP A 501 0.53 -11.39 11.41
CA ASP A 501 1.59 -10.64 12.08
C ASP A 501 1.61 -10.98 13.57
N SER A 502 2.79 -10.90 14.21
CA SER A 502 2.99 -11.01 15.66
C SER A 502 3.39 -9.68 16.26
N GLY A 503 3.06 -9.48 17.52
CA GLY A 503 3.39 -8.27 18.23
C GLY A 503 2.79 -8.23 19.63
N TYR A 504 2.82 -7.06 20.26
CA TYR A 504 2.24 -6.83 21.58
C TYR A 504 1.64 -5.43 21.68
N LEU A 505 0.69 -5.26 22.59
CA LEU A 505 0.21 -3.97 23.06
C LEU A 505 0.94 -3.63 24.36
N ASP A 506 1.43 -2.41 24.51
CA ASP A 506 1.98 -1.96 25.80
C ASP A 506 0.87 -1.51 26.77
N GLU A 507 1.26 -1.09 27.98
CA GLU A 507 0.34 -0.65 29.03
C GLU A 507 -0.49 0.58 28.63
N ASP A 508 0.02 1.42 27.73
CA ASP A 508 -0.67 2.59 27.20
C ASP A 508 -1.52 2.28 25.93
N GLY A 509 -1.58 1.01 25.50
CA GLY A 509 -2.33 0.56 24.32
C GLY A 509 -1.65 0.79 22.98
N TYR A 510 -0.33 1.09 22.98
CA TYR A 510 0.44 1.19 21.73
C TYR A 510 0.79 -0.19 21.19
N LEU A 511 0.56 -0.36 19.89
CA LEU A 511 0.86 -1.62 19.20
C LEU A 511 2.31 -1.62 18.68
N PHE A 512 3.02 -2.69 18.97
CA PHE A 512 4.33 -2.99 18.43
C PHE A 512 4.25 -4.23 17.54
N VAL A 513 4.40 -4.05 16.24
CA VAL A 513 4.42 -5.16 15.26
C VAL A 513 5.84 -5.67 15.15
N MET A 514 6.05 -6.92 15.53
CA MET A 514 7.39 -7.52 15.65
C MET A 514 7.80 -8.32 14.41
N GLY A 515 6.85 -8.74 13.58
CA GLY A 515 7.09 -9.45 12.33
C GLY A 515 5.95 -10.38 11.94
N ARG A 516 6.21 -11.21 10.92
CA ARG A 516 5.26 -12.24 10.50
C ARG A 516 5.26 -13.43 11.47
N THR A 517 4.10 -14.02 11.69
CA THR A 517 4.00 -15.25 12.51
C THR A 517 4.73 -16.45 11.89
N ASP A 518 4.94 -16.43 10.57
CA ASP A 518 5.69 -17.44 9.81
C ASP A 518 7.20 -17.13 9.71
N ASP A 519 7.64 -15.93 10.10
CA ASP A 519 9.05 -15.54 10.21
C ASP A 519 9.62 -15.73 11.64
N VAL A 520 8.82 -16.22 12.59
CA VAL A 520 9.27 -16.54 13.95
C VAL A 520 10.24 -17.72 13.91
N ILE A 521 11.38 -17.59 14.60
CA ILE A 521 12.42 -18.63 14.71
C ILE A 521 12.17 -19.45 15.96
N ASN A 522 12.12 -20.76 15.81
CA ASN A 522 11.94 -21.68 16.95
C ASN A 522 13.29 -22.27 17.38
N VAL A 523 13.88 -21.69 18.42
CA VAL A 523 15.16 -22.13 18.99
C VAL A 523 14.90 -22.97 20.25
N ALA A 524 15.07 -24.27 20.15
CA ALA A 524 14.89 -25.20 21.29
C ALA A 524 13.55 -25.03 22.04
N GLY A 525 12.46 -24.79 21.29
CA GLY A 525 11.12 -24.55 21.84
C GLY A 525 10.81 -23.08 22.16
N HIS A 526 11.79 -22.20 22.13
CA HIS A 526 11.58 -20.75 22.30
C HIS A 526 11.27 -20.09 20.97
N ARG A 527 10.16 -19.38 20.91
CA ARG A 527 9.75 -18.62 19.74
C ARG A 527 10.36 -17.22 19.81
N LEU A 528 11.22 -16.90 18.87
CA LEU A 528 11.97 -15.64 18.83
C LEU A 528 11.60 -14.84 17.57
N SER A 529 11.30 -13.57 17.75
CA SER A 529 11.00 -12.66 16.66
C SER A 529 12.27 -12.30 15.88
N THR A 530 12.24 -12.42 14.55
CA THR A 530 13.29 -11.89 13.69
C THR A 530 13.42 -10.38 13.87
N GLY A 531 12.29 -9.67 13.96
CA GLY A 531 12.25 -8.23 14.12
C GLY A 531 12.89 -7.72 15.42
N SER A 532 12.81 -8.49 16.52
CA SER A 532 13.49 -8.12 17.77
C SER A 532 15.00 -8.15 17.59
N MET A 533 15.55 -9.21 17.00
CA MET A 533 16.97 -9.33 16.71
C MET A 533 17.43 -8.28 15.68
N GLU A 534 16.66 -8.06 14.62
CA GLU A 534 16.93 -7.03 13.62
C GLU A 534 16.97 -5.62 14.23
N GLY A 535 16.10 -5.34 15.21
CA GLY A 535 16.12 -4.07 15.95
C GLY A 535 17.41 -3.84 16.70
N VAL A 536 17.99 -4.89 17.26
CA VAL A 536 19.31 -4.84 17.94
C VAL A 536 20.43 -4.61 16.93
N LEU A 537 20.43 -5.37 15.81
CA LEU A 537 21.45 -5.23 14.76
C LEU A 537 21.43 -3.84 14.12
N ALA A 538 20.25 -3.31 13.82
CA ALA A 538 20.06 -1.98 13.24
C ALA A 538 20.51 -0.85 14.16
N GLY A 539 20.53 -1.07 15.48
CA GLY A 539 21.05 -0.11 16.45
C GLY A 539 22.58 0.07 16.44
N HIS A 540 23.31 -0.77 15.69
CA HIS A 540 24.76 -0.64 15.60
C HIS A 540 25.17 0.49 14.63
N PRO A 541 26.12 1.38 15.01
CA PRO A 541 26.48 2.56 14.21
C PRO A 541 26.92 2.27 12.76
N ALA A 542 27.55 1.10 12.52
CA ALA A 542 28.04 0.71 11.21
C ALA A 542 26.97 0.09 10.29
N VAL A 543 25.82 -0.33 10.83
CA VAL A 543 24.78 -1.07 10.08
C VAL A 543 23.81 -0.10 9.40
N ALA A 544 23.63 -0.26 8.09
CA ALA A 544 22.63 0.47 7.29
C ALA A 544 21.31 -0.29 7.19
N GLU A 545 21.42 -1.61 6.96
CA GLU A 545 20.26 -2.51 6.81
C GLU A 545 20.62 -3.88 7.38
N CYS A 546 19.61 -4.61 7.84
CA CYS A 546 19.81 -5.98 8.32
C CYS A 546 18.60 -6.86 8.06
N ALA A 547 18.83 -8.16 8.09
CA ALA A 547 17.81 -9.18 8.10
C ALA A 547 18.24 -10.35 8.98
N VAL A 548 17.29 -11.00 9.64
CA VAL A 548 17.51 -12.24 10.38
C VAL A 548 16.65 -13.34 9.79
N ILE A 549 17.24 -14.50 9.54
CA ILE A 549 16.55 -15.69 9.07
C ILE A 549 16.77 -16.85 10.05
N GLY A 550 15.77 -17.73 10.21
CA GLY A 550 15.93 -18.98 10.94
C GLY A 550 16.43 -20.08 10.00
N VAL A 551 17.59 -20.66 10.28
CA VAL A 551 18.15 -21.77 9.52
C VAL A 551 18.00 -23.05 10.34
N ARG A 552 17.72 -24.17 9.67
CA ARG A 552 17.52 -25.46 10.31
C ARG A 552 18.77 -25.91 11.09
N ASP A 553 18.55 -26.37 12.31
CA ASP A 553 19.58 -26.94 13.19
C ASP A 553 19.07 -28.27 13.78
N GLU A 554 19.94 -29.31 13.80
CA GLU A 554 19.55 -30.66 14.23
C GLU A 554 19.22 -30.77 15.73
N LEU A 555 19.87 -29.93 16.56
CA LEU A 555 19.71 -29.98 18.01
C LEU A 555 18.66 -29.02 18.53
N LYS A 556 18.55 -27.82 17.93
CA LYS A 556 17.71 -26.72 18.40
C LYS A 556 16.50 -26.45 17.54
N GLY A 557 16.32 -27.23 16.47
CA GLY A 557 15.26 -27.00 15.46
C GLY A 557 15.62 -25.93 14.48
N GLN A 558 15.87 -24.70 14.96
CA GLN A 558 16.36 -23.58 14.15
C GLN A 558 17.40 -22.75 14.92
N LEU A 559 18.30 -22.11 14.19
CA LEU A 559 19.19 -21.07 14.68
C LEU A 559 19.03 -19.78 13.89
N PRO A 560 19.05 -18.62 14.53
CA PRO A 560 19.02 -17.34 13.83
C PRO A 560 20.38 -17.05 13.20
N ARG A 561 20.34 -16.56 11.94
CA ARG A 561 21.47 -16.06 11.18
C ARG A 561 21.20 -14.64 10.74
N GLY A 562 22.11 -13.71 11.08
CA GLY A 562 22.03 -12.31 10.72
C GLY A 562 22.73 -12.04 9.37
N LEU A 563 22.16 -11.12 8.60
CA LEU A 563 22.80 -10.52 7.42
C LEU A 563 22.76 -9.02 7.61
N VAL A 564 23.88 -8.33 7.40
CA VAL A 564 23.97 -6.87 7.60
C VAL A 564 24.61 -6.21 6.39
N VAL A 565 24.07 -5.05 6.02
CA VAL A 565 24.63 -4.14 5.01
C VAL A 565 25.25 -2.97 5.73
N LEU A 566 26.46 -2.59 5.41
CA LEU A 566 27.15 -1.48 6.04
C LEU A 566 26.72 -0.12 5.47
N LYS A 567 26.86 0.92 6.27
CA LYS A 567 26.71 2.30 5.80
C LYS A 567 27.80 2.65 4.80
N ALA A 568 27.50 3.49 3.84
CA ALA A 568 28.47 3.93 2.85
C ALA A 568 29.67 4.66 3.50
N GLY A 569 30.88 4.30 3.10
CA GLY A 569 32.11 4.92 3.60
C GLY A 569 32.53 4.50 5.01
N VAL A 570 31.87 3.51 5.61
CA VAL A 570 32.27 2.94 6.90
C VAL A 570 33.25 1.80 6.66
N GLU A 571 34.48 1.96 7.16
CA GLU A 571 35.49 0.90 7.20
C GLU A 571 35.52 0.29 8.60
N VAL A 572 35.23 -0.99 8.71
CA VAL A 572 35.25 -1.75 9.97
C VAL A 572 35.96 -3.08 9.77
N ASP A 573 36.59 -3.55 10.81
CA ASP A 573 37.03 -4.94 10.86
C ASP A 573 35.80 -5.84 11.01
N GLU A 574 35.52 -6.64 9.98
CA GLU A 574 34.31 -7.49 9.97
C GLU A 574 34.30 -8.51 11.11
N ALA A 575 35.46 -9.00 11.58
CA ALA A 575 35.52 -9.95 12.68
C ALA A 575 35.09 -9.27 13.99
N VAL A 576 35.58 -8.05 14.23
CA VAL A 576 35.20 -7.24 15.39
C VAL A 576 33.71 -6.89 15.34
N LEU A 577 33.23 -6.44 14.18
CA LEU A 577 31.81 -6.13 14.00
C LEU A 577 30.91 -7.33 14.29
N ARG A 578 31.25 -8.52 13.80
CA ARG A 578 30.49 -9.75 14.06
C ARG A 578 30.41 -10.05 15.56
N GLU A 579 31.51 -9.94 16.27
CA GLU A 579 31.55 -10.16 17.73
C GLU A 579 30.69 -9.13 18.46
N GLU A 580 30.73 -7.85 18.10
CA GLU A 580 29.93 -6.79 18.70
C GLU A 580 28.44 -7.02 18.46
N LEU A 581 28.02 -7.38 17.25
CA LEU A 581 26.64 -7.68 16.90
C LEU A 581 26.10 -8.92 17.63
N ILE A 582 26.89 -9.99 17.71
CA ILE A 582 26.54 -11.20 18.45
C ILE A 582 26.41 -10.89 19.96
N ALA A 583 27.35 -10.13 20.51
CA ALA A 583 27.31 -9.70 21.90
C ALA A 583 26.10 -8.81 22.20
N ALA A 584 25.74 -7.90 21.28
CA ALA A 584 24.56 -7.05 21.41
C ALA A 584 23.28 -7.89 21.47
N VAL A 585 23.06 -8.82 20.53
CA VAL A 585 21.89 -9.71 20.54
C VAL A 585 21.86 -10.56 21.80
N ARG A 586 23.00 -11.07 22.24
CA ARG A 586 23.08 -11.86 23.48
C ARG A 586 22.73 -11.04 24.73
N ARG A 587 23.10 -9.77 24.76
CA ARG A 587 22.79 -8.85 25.88
C ARG A 587 21.33 -8.44 25.91
N GLU A 588 20.77 -8.06 24.75
CA GLU A 588 19.43 -7.47 24.65
C GLU A 588 18.31 -8.53 24.56
N ILE A 589 18.54 -9.63 23.83
CA ILE A 589 17.55 -10.72 23.65
C ILE A 589 17.81 -11.87 24.60
N GLY A 590 19.07 -12.06 24.99
CA GLY A 590 19.51 -13.13 25.87
C GLY A 590 20.16 -14.31 25.15
N PRO A 591 20.88 -15.16 25.88
CA PRO A 591 21.59 -16.33 25.33
C PRO A 591 20.64 -17.39 24.75
N VAL A 592 19.36 -17.33 25.09
CA VAL A 592 18.30 -18.21 24.56
C VAL A 592 18.17 -18.07 23.04
N ALA A 593 18.48 -16.91 22.47
CA ALA A 593 18.47 -16.69 21.02
C ALA A 593 19.47 -17.57 20.27
N ALA A 594 20.54 -18.02 20.94
CA ALA A 594 21.62 -18.79 20.33
C ALA A 594 22.15 -18.15 19.03
N PHE A 595 22.10 -16.81 18.95
CA PHE A 595 22.56 -16.02 17.80
C PHE A 595 24.10 -16.07 17.72
N ARG A 596 24.64 -16.67 16.66
CA ARG A 596 26.05 -16.97 16.53
C ARG A 596 26.66 -16.59 15.18
N GLN A 597 25.84 -16.33 14.19
CA GLN A 597 26.28 -16.09 12.82
C GLN A 597 25.75 -14.75 12.32
N VAL A 598 26.68 -13.91 11.86
CA VAL A 598 26.39 -12.67 11.14
C VAL A 598 27.28 -12.59 9.91
N SER A 599 26.72 -12.31 8.76
CA SER A 599 27.43 -12.11 7.51
C SER A 599 27.25 -10.66 7.04
N VAL A 600 28.35 -10.00 6.66
CA VAL A 600 28.31 -8.72 5.97
C VAL A 600 28.05 -8.98 4.48
N VAL A 601 27.11 -8.24 3.90
CA VAL A 601 26.67 -8.40 2.51
C VAL A 601 26.48 -7.03 1.85
N ASP A 602 26.60 -6.95 0.54
CA ASP A 602 26.47 -5.69 -0.20
C ASP A 602 25.02 -5.21 -0.27
N ALA A 603 24.07 -6.12 -0.38
CA ALA A 603 22.63 -5.82 -0.46
C ALA A 603 21.79 -6.97 0.08
N LEU A 604 20.56 -6.67 0.50
CA LEU A 604 19.54 -7.64 0.86
C LEU A 604 18.55 -7.82 -0.30
N PRO A 605 18.11 -9.06 -0.61
CA PRO A 605 17.15 -9.29 -1.67
C PRO A 605 15.77 -8.80 -1.22
N LYS A 606 15.19 -7.92 -2.03
CA LYS A 606 13.91 -7.27 -1.75
C LYS A 606 12.93 -7.47 -2.89
N THR A 607 11.66 -7.43 -2.57
CA THR A 607 10.64 -7.21 -3.57
C THR A 607 10.70 -5.76 -4.05
N ARG A 608 10.09 -5.47 -5.20
CA ARG A 608 9.95 -4.10 -5.72
C ARG A 608 9.18 -3.15 -4.79
N SER A 609 8.45 -3.68 -3.82
CA SER A 609 7.84 -2.91 -2.74
C SER A 609 8.75 -2.71 -1.52
N GLY A 610 10.02 -3.12 -1.59
CA GLY A 610 11.00 -3.00 -0.52
C GLY A 610 11.01 -4.12 0.51
N LYS A 611 10.09 -5.08 0.42
CA LYS A 611 9.99 -6.18 1.40
C LYS A 611 11.12 -7.19 1.24
N ILE A 612 11.85 -7.47 2.32
CA ILE A 612 12.97 -8.43 2.34
C ILE A 612 12.45 -9.87 2.12
N LEU A 613 13.13 -10.62 1.26
CA LEU A 613 12.78 -11.98 0.84
C LEU A 613 13.33 -13.05 1.79
N ARG A 614 12.96 -13.01 3.10
CA ARG A 614 13.48 -13.92 4.13
C ARG A 614 13.23 -15.38 3.80
N LYS A 615 12.04 -15.73 3.29
CA LYS A 615 11.72 -17.11 2.91
C LYS A 615 12.68 -17.66 1.85
N THR A 616 12.99 -16.86 0.82
CA THR A 616 13.93 -17.25 -0.25
C THR A 616 15.34 -17.40 0.30
N MET A 617 15.82 -16.45 1.11
CA MET A 617 17.13 -16.55 1.76
C MET A 617 17.25 -17.79 2.64
N ARG A 618 16.22 -18.09 3.46
CA ARG A 618 16.17 -19.30 4.28
C ARG A 618 16.24 -20.56 3.44
N GLY A 619 15.46 -20.64 2.35
CA GLY A 619 15.49 -21.79 1.45
C GLY A 619 16.87 -22.03 0.85
N ILE A 620 17.55 -20.96 0.42
CA ILE A 620 18.92 -21.04 -0.11
C ILE A 620 19.90 -21.50 0.97
N ALA A 621 19.81 -20.96 2.19
CA ALA A 621 20.64 -21.35 3.33
C ALA A 621 20.46 -22.81 3.75
N GLU A 622 19.25 -23.36 3.56
CA GLU A 622 18.93 -24.78 3.83
C GLU A 622 19.23 -25.70 2.60
N GLY A 623 19.92 -25.20 1.60
CA GLY A 623 20.32 -25.97 0.42
C GLY A 623 19.20 -26.30 -0.56
N ARG A 624 18.01 -25.69 -0.40
CA ARG A 624 16.89 -25.89 -1.33
C ARG A 624 17.10 -25.07 -2.60
N ASP A 625 16.63 -25.62 -3.72
CA ASP A 625 16.59 -24.89 -4.99
C ASP A 625 15.32 -24.01 -5.01
N GLU A 626 15.41 -22.87 -4.35
CA GLU A 626 14.30 -21.91 -4.30
C GLU A 626 14.22 -21.14 -5.63
N PRO A 627 13.05 -21.10 -6.27
CA PRO A 627 12.88 -20.30 -7.47
C PRO A 627 13.02 -18.82 -7.15
N VAL A 628 13.62 -18.07 -8.07
CA VAL A 628 13.72 -16.61 -7.94
C VAL A 628 12.31 -16.02 -7.95
N PRO A 629 11.88 -15.30 -6.88
CA PRO A 629 10.56 -14.70 -6.87
C PRO A 629 10.41 -13.66 -8.00
N SER A 630 9.34 -13.75 -8.74
CA SER A 630 9.05 -12.81 -9.85
C SER A 630 8.86 -11.36 -9.38
N THR A 631 8.61 -11.17 -8.09
CA THR A 631 8.46 -9.86 -7.44
C THR A 631 9.77 -9.24 -7.00
N ILE A 632 10.90 -9.93 -7.15
CA ILE A 632 12.22 -9.41 -6.75
C ILE A 632 12.58 -8.15 -7.55
N GLU A 633 13.19 -7.19 -6.86
CA GLU A 633 13.65 -5.95 -7.48
C GLU A 633 14.88 -6.20 -8.37
N ASP A 634 15.88 -6.87 -7.83
CA ASP A 634 17.11 -7.24 -8.54
C ASP A 634 17.49 -8.71 -8.26
N PRO A 635 17.35 -9.61 -9.25
CA PRO A 635 17.72 -11.00 -9.09
C PRO A 635 19.21 -11.24 -8.83
N SER A 636 20.09 -10.35 -9.29
CA SER A 636 21.56 -10.49 -9.13
C SER A 636 21.99 -10.48 -7.65
N VAL A 637 21.21 -9.84 -6.79
CA VAL A 637 21.45 -9.84 -5.34
C VAL A 637 21.34 -11.25 -4.75
N LEU A 638 20.43 -12.09 -5.25
CA LEU A 638 20.35 -13.49 -4.80
C LEU A 638 21.54 -14.31 -5.25
N ASP A 639 22.05 -14.07 -6.46
CA ASP A 639 23.20 -14.79 -6.97
C ASP A 639 24.46 -14.45 -6.16
N ALA A 640 24.64 -13.18 -5.79
CA ALA A 640 25.72 -12.73 -4.90
C ALA A 640 25.60 -13.32 -3.48
N LEU A 641 24.36 -13.51 -2.99
CA LEU A 641 24.13 -14.05 -1.64
C LEU A 641 24.21 -15.59 -1.54
N ARG A 642 24.03 -16.32 -2.64
CA ARG A 642 24.06 -17.79 -2.63
C ARG A 642 25.32 -18.38 -1.99
N PRO A 643 26.55 -17.93 -2.32
CA PRO A 643 27.75 -18.42 -1.65
C PRO A 643 27.74 -18.14 -0.15
N VAL A 644 27.37 -16.91 0.24
CA VAL A 644 27.32 -16.49 1.63
C VAL A 644 26.31 -17.32 2.44
N LEU A 645 25.13 -17.57 1.89
CA LEU A 645 24.06 -18.29 2.58
C LEU A 645 24.33 -19.80 2.68
N ARG A 646 25.04 -20.39 1.71
CA ARG A 646 25.42 -21.82 1.70
C ARG A 646 26.69 -22.13 2.49
N ASP A 647 27.42 -21.09 2.86
CA ASP A 647 28.58 -21.26 3.73
C ASP A 647 28.10 -21.65 5.14
N GLU A 648 28.34 -22.90 5.53
CA GLU A 648 28.01 -23.43 6.84
C GLU A 648 28.94 -22.90 7.94
N GLY A 649 29.61 -21.77 7.71
CA GLY A 649 30.58 -21.08 8.58
C GLY A 649 30.85 -21.79 9.89
N VAL A 650 32.02 -22.31 10.02
CA VAL A 650 32.62 -23.04 11.16
C VAL A 650 32.40 -22.33 12.48
#